data_9a70ef2eacc754818d8b62fbd38da365
#
_entry.id   9a70ef2eacc754818d8b62fbd38da365
#
_cell.length_a   1.000
_cell.length_b   1.000
_cell.length_c   1.000
_cell.angle_alpha   90.00
_cell.angle_beta   90.00
_cell.angle_gamma   90.00
#
_symmetry.space_group_name_H-M   'P 1'
#
loop_
_entity.id
_entity.type
_entity.pdbx_description
1 polymer ?
#
loop_
_entity_poly.entity_id
_entity_poly.type
_entity_poly.pdbx_seq_one_letter_code
_entity_poly.pdbx_strand_id
1 'polypeptide(L)'
;MTRHTLRILEKQKPTALAATSAVPALPQSHIRTESDLSTGGSRMSGVKNAASLLRVTFAFSQDRFSGILSQPFSMAENAKHNYDESKIKTLSSLDHIRLRTGMYIGRIGNGSHPDDGCYVLVKEVLDNAVDEYIMGHGKEVHLHLDGHRVTVRDFGRGIPLGKIVDCVSKINTGAKYNDEVFQFSVGLNGVGTKAVNALSKHFLVRSHRDGEFAAASFKQGKLKKEESGKTQEPTGTFIEFEADPEIFKDSEFRVEYIERRLRHYSYLNTGLKLMLTTNATPEPKVFQSRLGLMDLVMEDLEGDGAEPLYPPLHYTSKTLEFCFTHSNSRYGETFYSFVNGQFTSDGGTHLSAFREGLLKAVNEYGNAKYEGDDVREAMVGAVAIRLKDPMFESQTKNKLGNTEIRSDLVNNVRQELLHFFNRNKQIAERILSKTEDTRQLRKELQEVKKLARDRAKSITMRIPQLKDCKNHLDKKREKGAGTQVFICEGQSAAGSITSCRDVNNQAVFVLKGKPLNVWDLKRDVVYKNDEMYNLMQSLNIEDNLEGLRYEKVILATDADVDGLHIRNLMITYFFRFFEQLVQDGHLHILETPLFRVRNKEKTLYCYSEAERDRAIKELGGKPEITRFKGLGEISPKEFAQFIGKEIRLSRVEYASKPEASGILTFYMGKNTPERKDYIMENLVVTADD
;
A
#
# COMPACT_ATOMS: atom_id res chain seq x y z
N MET A 1 17.69 13.50 -13.37
CA MET A 1 17.90 13.92 -11.97
C MET A 1 18.64 12.85 -11.15
N THR A 2 19.66 12.25 -11.71
CA THR A 2 20.24 10.97 -11.24
C THR A 2 21.76 10.97 -11.28
N ARG A 3 22.37 12.17 -11.18
CA ARG A 3 23.84 12.30 -11.32
C ARG A 3 24.61 12.54 -10.02
N HIS A 4 23.90 12.72 -8.89
CA HIS A 4 24.62 13.15 -7.65
C HIS A 4 25.09 11.96 -6.79
N THR A 5 24.32 10.89 -6.65
CA THR A 5 24.71 9.73 -5.82
C THR A 5 25.79 8.88 -6.50
N LEU A 6 25.63 8.66 -7.81
CA LEU A 6 26.69 8.06 -8.62
C LEU A 6 27.94 8.96 -8.70
N ARG A 7 27.76 10.30 -8.74
CA ARG A 7 28.90 11.25 -8.71
C ARG A 7 29.66 11.26 -7.37
N ILE A 8 29.02 10.95 -6.25
CA ILE A 8 29.73 10.83 -4.96
C ILE A 8 30.60 9.58 -4.95
N LEU A 9 30.14 8.46 -5.53
CA LEU A 9 30.93 7.24 -5.68
C LEU A 9 31.97 7.35 -6.82
N GLU A 10 31.66 8.03 -7.92
CA GLU A 10 32.59 8.22 -9.06
C GLU A 10 33.65 9.32 -8.82
N LYS A 11 33.36 10.36 -8.03
CA LYS A 11 34.34 11.42 -7.70
C LYS A 11 35.34 11.03 -6.61
N GLN A 12 35.10 9.90 -5.92
CA GLN A 12 35.99 9.38 -4.89
C GLN A 12 36.77 8.17 -5.41
N LYS A 13 37.53 8.34 -6.49
CA LYS A 13 38.56 7.36 -6.90
C LYS A 13 39.55 7.20 -5.73
N PRO A 14 39.79 5.97 -5.25
CA PRO A 14 40.78 5.76 -4.18
C PRO A 14 42.17 6.07 -4.72
N THR A 15 42.85 7.02 -4.13
CA THR A 15 44.31 7.11 -4.19
C THR A 15 44.86 5.87 -3.49
N ALA A 16 45.60 5.09 -4.22
CA ALA A 16 46.20 3.85 -3.74
C ALA A 16 47.18 4.13 -2.60
N LEU A 17 46.99 3.48 -1.47
CA LEU A 17 48.03 3.31 -0.46
C LEU A 17 48.14 1.83 -0.09
N ALA A 18 49.33 1.33 -0.23
CA ALA A 18 49.75 -0.05 -0.02
C ALA A 18 49.41 -0.54 1.41
N ALA A 19 48.76 -1.68 1.51
CA ALA A 19 48.58 -2.40 2.76
C ALA A 19 49.54 -3.56 2.83
N THR A 20 50.44 -3.48 3.75
CA THR A 20 51.26 -4.63 4.22
C THR A 20 50.43 -5.50 5.16
N SER A 21 50.39 -6.77 4.81
CA SER A 21 49.76 -7.86 5.57
C SER A 21 50.56 -8.28 6.79
N ALA A 22 49.91 -8.42 7.91
CA ALA A 22 50.36 -9.33 8.95
C ALA A 22 49.15 -9.92 9.71
N VAL A 23 48.97 -11.21 9.61
CA VAL A 23 48.08 -12.04 10.40
C VAL A 23 48.84 -12.57 11.59
N PRO A 24 48.34 -12.60 12.80
CA PRO A 24 48.73 -13.60 13.79
C PRO A 24 47.54 -14.48 14.19
N ALA A 25 47.94 -15.75 14.44
CA ALA A 25 47.13 -16.91 14.75
C ALA A 25 46.50 -16.88 16.15
N LEU A 26 45.40 -17.62 16.24
CA LEU A 26 44.67 -17.98 17.46
C LEU A 26 45.45 -18.99 18.34
N PRO A 27 45.15 -19.04 19.63
CA PRO A 27 45.27 -20.31 20.38
C PRO A 27 43.88 -20.84 20.81
N GLN A 28 43.78 -22.15 20.62
CA GLN A 28 42.76 -23.03 21.18
C GLN A 28 42.98 -23.29 22.66
N SER A 29 41.93 -23.44 23.45
CA SER A 29 41.82 -24.44 24.55
C SER A 29 40.50 -24.19 25.30
N HIS A 30 39.73 -25.11 25.48
CA HIS A 30 39.46 -26.28 26.25
C HIS A 30 38.01 -26.35 26.70
N ILE A 31 37.40 -27.43 26.32
CA ILE A 31 36.13 -28.00 26.78
C ILE A 31 36.27 -28.47 28.23
N ARG A 32 35.28 -28.26 29.08
CA ARG A 32 34.86 -29.17 30.15
C ARG A 32 33.36 -29.17 30.35
N THR A 33 32.83 -30.37 30.27
CA THR A 33 31.51 -30.88 30.67
C THR A 33 31.50 -31.20 32.16
N GLU A 34 30.32 -31.07 32.78
CA GLU A 34 29.77 -31.94 33.85
C GLU A 34 28.41 -31.33 34.25
N SER A 35 27.31 -31.97 34.05
CA SER A 35 26.49 -33.01 34.67
C SER A 35 26.26 -32.85 36.16
N ASP A 36 24.98 -32.85 36.51
CA ASP A 36 24.25 -33.61 37.50
C ASP A 36 23.52 -32.90 38.65
N LEU A 37 22.32 -33.45 38.82
CA LEU A 37 21.51 -33.63 40.06
C LEU A 37 20.65 -32.42 40.49
N SER A 38 19.38 -32.54 40.56
CA SER A 38 18.32 -33.47 40.94
C SER A 38 17.35 -32.81 41.96
N THR A 39 16.09 -33.06 41.68
CA THR A 39 15.00 -33.34 42.64
C THR A 39 14.44 -32.30 43.60
N GLY A 40 13.12 -32.25 43.60
CA GLY A 40 12.22 -31.84 44.66
C GLY A 40 11.14 -30.86 44.20
N GLY A 41 9.99 -31.15 43.97
CA GLY A 41 8.84 -31.88 44.44
C GLY A 41 8.09 -31.12 45.53
N SER A 42 6.89 -30.56 45.22
CA SER A 42 5.60 -30.69 45.91
C SER A 42 4.67 -29.49 45.60
N ARG A 43 3.59 -29.76 45.01
CA ARG A 43 2.18 -29.86 45.40
C ARG A 43 1.59 -28.75 46.27
N MET A 44 0.41 -28.37 45.78
CA MET A 44 -0.86 -27.96 46.39
C MET A 44 -1.15 -26.47 46.41
N SER A 45 -2.16 -26.11 45.72
CA SER A 45 -3.62 -26.05 45.89
C SER A 45 -4.10 -24.68 46.33
N GLY A 46 -5.04 -24.19 45.60
CA GLY A 46 -6.27 -23.67 46.20
C GLY A 46 -6.57 -22.19 46.08
N VAL A 47 -7.70 -21.96 45.44
CA VAL A 47 -8.78 -21.04 45.86
C VAL A 47 -8.87 -19.64 45.29
N LYS A 48 -9.81 -19.51 44.35
CA LYS A 48 -10.97 -18.59 44.27
C LYS A 48 -10.83 -17.08 44.53
N ASN A 49 -11.33 -16.35 43.53
CA ASN A 49 -12.18 -15.15 43.58
C ASN A 49 -11.74 -13.92 44.38
N ALA A 50 -11.58 -12.80 43.67
CA ALA A 50 -12.31 -11.57 44.02
C ALA A 50 -12.19 -10.54 42.88
N ALA A 51 -13.33 -10.19 42.31
CA ALA A 51 -13.51 -8.97 41.54
C ALA A 51 -13.42 -7.77 42.49
N SER A 52 -12.60 -6.77 42.17
CA SER A 52 -12.72 -5.46 42.80
C SER A 52 -12.65 -4.37 41.74
N LEU A 53 -13.78 -3.67 41.61
CA LEU A 53 -13.95 -2.41 40.90
C LEU A 53 -12.93 -1.37 41.43
N LEU A 54 -12.13 -0.83 40.53
CA LEU A 54 -11.46 0.45 40.77
C LEU A 54 -12.28 1.57 40.10
N ARG A 55 -13.02 2.32 40.93
CA ARG A 55 -13.53 3.64 40.57
C ARG A 55 -12.38 4.64 40.68
N VAL A 56 -11.98 5.23 39.57
CA VAL A 56 -11.12 6.41 39.56
C VAL A 56 -11.99 7.65 39.52
N THR A 57 -12.02 8.38 40.65
CA THR A 57 -12.66 9.68 40.78
C THR A 57 -11.65 10.74 40.34
N PHE A 58 -11.93 11.43 39.23
CA PHE A 58 -11.19 12.63 38.86
C PHE A 58 -11.75 13.83 39.60
N ALA A 59 -10.95 14.43 40.47
CA ALA A 59 -11.20 15.75 41.02
C ALA A 59 -10.74 16.81 40.03
N PHE A 60 -11.66 17.58 39.49
CA PHE A 60 -11.35 18.81 38.75
C PHE A 60 -11.22 19.97 39.76
N SER A 61 -10.05 20.58 39.80
CA SER A 61 -9.87 21.89 40.44
C SER A 61 -10.42 22.97 39.50
N GLN A 62 -11.47 23.65 39.95
CA GLN A 62 -11.92 24.94 39.41
C GLN A 62 -10.87 25.97 39.78
N ASP A 63 -10.23 26.57 38.79
CA ASP A 63 -9.87 27.99 38.79
C ASP A 63 -9.23 28.37 37.45
N ARG A 64 -9.75 29.47 36.88
CA ARG A 64 -9.34 30.21 35.68
C ARG A 64 -9.93 29.81 34.36
N PHE A 65 -11.20 30.17 34.14
CA PHE A 65 -11.68 30.71 32.86
C PHE A 65 -12.93 31.59 33.16
N SER A 66 -12.69 32.81 33.56
CA SER A 66 -13.71 33.88 33.54
C SER A 66 -13.39 34.78 32.36
N GLY A 67 -14.29 34.81 31.42
CA GLY A 67 -14.27 35.79 30.32
C GLY A 67 -14.50 35.15 28.96
N ILE A 68 -15.73 35.04 28.57
CA ILE A 68 -16.42 34.97 27.29
C ILE A 68 -17.55 33.91 27.40
N LEU A 69 -18.65 34.30 27.97
CA LEU A 69 -19.98 33.71 27.73
C LEU A 69 -21.01 34.55 28.46
N SER A 70 -21.38 35.67 27.89
CA SER A 70 -22.59 36.40 28.23
C SER A 70 -23.44 36.55 26.95
N GLN A 71 -24.04 35.44 26.55
CA GLN A 71 -25.33 35.48 25.85
C GLN A 71 -26.18 34.35 26.46
N PRO A 72 -27.39 34.63 26.95
CA PRO A 72 -28.27 33.59 27.43
C PRO A 72 -28.71 32.74 26.27
N PHE A 73 -28.37 31.44 26.31
CA PHE A 73 -29.04 30.44 25.49
C PHE A 73 -30.53 30.49 25.92
N SER A 74 -31.35 31.14 25.09
CA SER A 74 -32.78 30.99 25.18
C SER A 74 -33.08 29.50 25.00
N MET A 75 -33.53 28.84 26.07
CA MET A 75 -34.23 27.57 25.93
C MET A 75 -35.42 27.85 25.01
N ALA A 76 -35.31 27.41 23.76
CA ALA A 76 -36.48 27.33 22.92
C ALA A 76 -37.56 26.54 23.70
N GLU A 77 -38.69 27.17 23.92
CA GLU A 77 -39.87 26.55 24.47
C GLU A 77 -40.01 25.13 23.90
N ASN A 78 -40.18 24.16 24.78
CA ASN A 78 -40.65 22.83 24.45
C ASN A 78 -42.00 22.96 23.71
N ALA A 79 -41.96 23.16 22.42
CA ALA A 79 -43.10 22.88 21.56
C ALA A 79 -43.37 21.39 21.77
N LYS A 80 -44.38 21.05 22.55
CA LYS A 80 -44.92 19.70 22.67
C LYS A 80 -45.19 19.24 21.27
N HIS A 81 -44.25 18.47 20.67
CA HIS A 81 -44.50 17.78 19.41
C HIS A 81 -45.62 16.79 19.67
N ASN A 82 -46.86 17.21 19.49
CA ASN A 82 -47.97 16.28 19.47
C ASN A 82 -47.71 15.24 18.38
N TYR A 83 -47.37 14.04 18.80
CA TYR A 83 -47.27 12.87 17.97
C TYR A 83 -48.70 12.34 17.82
N ASP A 84 -49.36 12.75 16.76
CA ASP A 84 -50.72 12.33 16.42
C ASP A 84 -50.74 11.73 14.98
N GLU A 85 -51.86 11.21 14.56
CA GLU A 85 -52.05 10.53 13.28
C GLU A 85 -51.73 11.45 12.08
N SER A 86 -51.86 12.76 12.21
CA SER A 86 -51.52 13.74 11.17
C SER A 86 -50.01 13.81 10.88
N LYS A 87 -49.20 13.33 11.77
CA LYS A 87 -47.71 13.29 11.64
C LYS A 87 -47.23 12.04 10.93
N ILE A 88 -48.09 11.02 10.76
CA ILE A 88 -47.76 9.79 10.04
C ILE A 88 -47.89 10.08 8.53
N LYS A 89 -46.76 9.95 7.81
CA LYS A 89 -46.71 10.17 6.35
C LYS A 89 -46.43 8.83 5.66
N THR A 90 -47.22 8.49 4.68
CA THR A 90 -46.91 7.41 3.73
C THR A 90 -46.20 8.01 2.51
N LEU A 91 -45.01 7.52 2.21
CA LEU A 91 -44.22 7.95 1.07
C LEU A 91 -44.43 6.99 -0.11
N SER A 92 -44.43 7.51 -1.32
CA SER A 92 -44.23 6.65 -2.48
C SER A 92 -42.84 6.00 -2.44
N SER A 93 -42.68 4.89 -3.14
CA SER A 93 -41.39 4.19 -3.19
C SER A 93 -40.23 5.08 -3.68
N LEU A 94 -40.49 5.93 -4.69
CA LEU A 94 -39.48 6.81 -5.25
C LEU A 94 -39.18 7.99 -4.34
N ASP A 95 -40.18 8.54 -3.63
CA ASP A 95 -39.97 9.57 -2.62
C ASP A 95 -39.16 9.03 -1.42
N HIS A 96 -39.37 7.76 -1.04
CA HIS A 96 -38.59 7.10 0.00
C HIS A 96 -37.11 6.96 -0.43
N ILE A 97 -36.85 6.58 -1.70
CA ILE A 97 -35.48 6.51 -2.23
C ILE A 97 -34.78 7.87 -2.14
N ARG A 98 -35.46 8.94 -2.51
CA ARG A 98 -34.91 10.30 -2.40
C ARG A 98 -34.63 10.72 -0.95
N LEU A 99 -35.55 10.38 -0.03
CA LEU A 99 -35.41 10.72 1.39
C LEU A 99 -34.32 9.90 2.09
N ARG A 100 -34.15 8.62 1.73
CA ARG A 100 -33.22 7.67 2.34
C ARG A 100 -32.19 7.17 1.32
N THR A 101 -31.63 8.06 0.56
CA THR A 101 -30.71 7.80 -0.57
C THR A 101 -29.61 6.81 -0.20
N GLY A 102 -28.98 6.97 0.96
CA GLY A 102 -27.89 6.09 1.42
C GLY A 102 -28.27 4.62 1.60
N MET A 103 -29.56 4.29 1.82
CA MET A 103 -30.01 2.89 1.89
C MET A 103 -29.93 2.19 0.53
N TYR A 104 -30.00 2.92 -0.58
CA TYR A 104 -30.09 2.38 -1.94
C TYR A 104 -28.78 2.47 -2.73
N ILE A 105 -27.97 3.50 -2.48
CA ILE A 105 -26.73 3.73 -3.21
C ILE A 105 -25.50 3.84 -2.31
N GLY A 106 -25.65 3.60 -0.99
CA GLY A 106 -24.57 3.73 -0.04
C GLY A 106 -24.11 5.17 0.14
N ARG A 107 -22.81 5.43 0.12
CA ARG A 107 -22.22 6.74 0.27
C ARG A 107 -22.61 7.65 -0.90
N ILE A 108 -23.11 8.86 -0.64
CA ILE A 108 -23.44 9.82 -1.72
C ILE A 108 -22.15 10.28 -2.40
N GLY A 109 -21.21 10.86 -1.63
CA GLY A 109 -19.91 11.32 -2.10
C GLY A 109 -19.94 12.48 -3.09
N ASN A 110 -18.78 12.83 -3.61
CA ASN A 110 -18.57 13.89 -4.62
C ASN A 110 -17.92 13.38 -5.91
N GLY A 111 -17.88 12.07 -6.13
CA GLY A 111 -17.23 11.44 -7.28
C GLY A 111 -15.72 11.19 -7.12
N SER A 112 -15.12 11.58 -6.00
CA SER A 112 -13.69 11.36 -5.77
C SER A 112 -13.32 9.92 -5.36
N HIS A 113 -14.31 9.09 -5.02
CA HIS A 113 -14.12 7.71 -4.61
C HIS A 113 -14.93 6.77 -5.52
N PRO A 114 -14.40 5.59 -5.90
CA PRO A 114 -15.07 4.67 -6.81
C PRO A 114 -16.41 4.10 -6.30
N ASP A 115 -16.66 4.15 -4.99
CA ASP A 115 -17.89 3.71 -4.35
C ASP A 115 -18.90 4.86 -4.09
N ASP A 116 -18.63 6.04 -4.61
CA ASP A 116 -19.58 7.15 -4.49
C ASP A 116 -20.86 6.87 -5.30
N GLY A 117 -21.99 7.33 -4.77
CA GLY A 117 -23.32 6.98 -5.28
C GLY A 117 -23.57 7.33 -6.75
N CYS A 118 -22.91 8.35 -7.30
CA CYS A 118 -22.99 8.65 -8.72
C CYS A 118 -22.53 7.47 -9.60
N TYR A 119 -21.47 6.74 -9.19
CA TYR A 119 -21.02 5.53 -9.90
C TYR A 119 -21.95 4.34 -9.68
N VAL A 120 -22.66 4.29 -8.54
CA VAL A 120 -23.69 3.27 -8.31
C VAL A 120 -24.84 3.44 -9.29
N LEU A 121 -25.24 4.68 -9.64
CA LEU A 121 -26.26 4.91 -10.68
C LEU A 121 -25.82 4.34 -12.04
N VAL A 122 -24.59 4.63 -12.47
CA VAL A 122 -24.02 4.08 -13.71
C VAL A 122 -24.00 2.54 -13.66
N LYS A 123 -23.57 1.98 -12.53
CA LYS A 123 -23.50 0.55 -12.29
C LYS A 123 -24.87 -0.13 -12.46
N GLU A 124 -25.92 0.39 -11.83
CA GLU A 124 -27.24 -0.23 -11.86
C GLU A 124 -27.85 -0.27 -13.29
N VAL A 125 -27.48 0.68 -14.15
CA VAL A 125 -27.87 0.66 -15.56
C VAL A 125 -27.03 -0.34 -16.35
N LEU A 126 -25.70 -0.38 -16.14
CA LEU A 126 -24.80 -1.34 -16.78
C LEU A 126 -25.11 -2.78 -16.36
N ASP A 127 -25.42 -3.03 -15.09
CA ASP A 127 -25.80 -4.35 -14.59
C ASP A 127 -26.98 -4.95 -15.38
N ASN A 128 -27.96 -4.13 -15.75
CA ASN A 128 -29.09 -4.60 -16.55
C ASN A 128 -28.70 -4.96 -17.99
N ALA A 129 -27.82 -4.17 -18.60
CA ALA A 129 -27.31 -4.45 -19.94
C ALA A 129 -26.43 -5.72 -19.96
N VAL A 130 -25.61 -5.92 -18.93
CA VAL A 130 -24.78 -7.13 -18.76
C VAL A 130 -25.64 -8.37 -18.49
N ASP A 131 -26.72 -8.24 -17.72
CA ASP A 131 -27.67 -9.35 -17.47
C ASP A 131 -28.30 -9.87 -18.77
N GLU A 132 -28.61 -9.00 -19.74
CA GLU A 132 -29.08 -9.42 -21.06
C GLU A 132 -28.04 -10.26 -21.81
N TYR A 133 -26.74 -9.84 -21.73
CA TYR A 133 -25.65 -10.62 -22.31
C TYR A 133 -25.49 -11.99 -21.65
N ILE A 134 -25.56 -12.06 -20.32
CA ILE A 134 -25.49 -13.32 -19.56
C ILE A 134 -26.61 -14.28 -19.98
N MET A 135 -27.78 -13.72 -20.33
CA MET A 135 -28.91 -14.49 -20.87
C MET A 135 -28.79 -14.84 -22.36
N GLY A 136 -27.64 -14.52 -22.98
CA GLY A 136 -27.37 -14.81 -24.39
C GLY A 136 -27.90 -13.78 -25.38
N HIS A 137 -28.33 -12.60 -24.93
CA HIS A 137 -28.90 -11.55 -25.77
C HIS A 137 -28.03 -10.28 -25.76
N GLY A 138 -27.73 -9.79 -26.99
CA GLY A 138 -26.86 -8.62 -27.17
C GLY A 138 -25.38 -8.96 -26.95
N LYS A 139 -24.51 -8.36 -27.73
CA LYS A 139 -23.04 -8.58 -27.66
C LYS A 139 -22.27 -7.29 -27.44
N GLU A 140 -22.98 -6.17 -27.46
CA GLU A 140 -22.39 -4.84 -27.32
C GLU A 140 -23.19 -4.00 -26.35
N VAL A 141 -22.51 -3.14 -25.60
CA VAL A 141 -23.09 -2.10 -24.75
C VAL A 141 -22.33 -0.81 -24.99
N HIS A 142 -23.04 0.26 -25.29
CA HIS A 142 -22.47 1.57 -25.53
C HIS A 142 -22.76 2.47 -24.33
N LEU A 143 -21.73 3.04 -23.76
CA LEU A 143 -21.78 4.01 -22.67
C LEU A 143 -21.23 5.35 -23.18
N HIS A 144 -21.99 6.42 -22.98
CA HIS A 144 -21.54 7.77 -23.29
C HIS A 144 -21.66 8.66 -22.05
N LEU A 145 -20.61 9.45 -21.79
CA LEU A 145 -20.53 10.38 -20.67
C LEU A 145 -20.41 11.81 -21.21
N ASP A 146 -21.38 12.65 -20.83
CA ASP A 146 -21.41 14.08 -21.13
C ASP A 146 -21.59 14.88 -19.81
N GLY A 147 -20.49 15.22 -19.16
CA GLY A 147 -20.52 15.83 -17.83
C GLY A 147 -21.29 14.98 -16.82
N HIS A 148 -22.44 15.47 -16.35
CA HIS A 148 -23.31 14.74 -15.41
C HIS A 148 -24.35 13.84 -16.10
N ARG A 149 -24.41 13.85 -17.42
CA ARG A 149 -25.33 13.04 -18.21
C ARG A 149 -24.66 11.74 -18.63
N VAL A 150 -25.38 10.66 -18.43
CA VAL A 150 -24.95 9.31 -18.76
C VAL A 150 -25.97 8.68 -19.68
N THR A 151 -25.48 8.10 -20.77
CA THR A 151 -26.29 7.35 -21.72
C THR A 151 -25.79 5.92 -21.82
N VAL A 152 -26.65 4.93 -21.69
CA VAL A 152 -26.35 3.53 -21.88
C VAL A 152 -27.31 2.92 -22.91
N ARG A 153 -26.77 2.24 -23.91
CA ARG A 153 -27.51 1.51 -24.94
C ARG A 153 -27.04 0.05 -24.95
N ASP A 154 -27.96 -0.85 -24.71
CA ASP A 154 -27.76 -2.28 -24.96
C ASP A 154 -28.51 -2.74 -26.23
N PHE A 155 -28.17 -3.95 -26.69
CA PHE A 155 -28.79 -4.62 -27.83
C PHE A 155 -29.38 -5.98 -27.41
N GLY A 156 -29.92 -6.02 -26.17
CA GLY A 156 -30.60 -7.17 -25.61
C GLY A 156 -32.04 -7.29 -26.12
N ARG A 157 -32.90 -7.98 -25.35
CA ARG A 157 -34.32 -8.22 -25.70
C ARG A 157 -35.19 -6.97 -25.60
N GLY A 158 -34.72 -5.94 -24.91
CA GLY A 158 -35.52 -4.76 -24.57
C GLY A 158 -36.57 -5.03 -23.47
N ILE A 159 -36.94 -4.00 -22.76
CA ILE A 159 -38.04 -4.07 -21.77
C ILE A 159 -39.38 -4.26 -22.52
N PRO A 160 -40.29 -5.17 -22.05
CA PRO A 160 -41.60 -5.30 -22.63
C PRO A 160 -42.32 -3.96 -22.71
N LEU A 161 -42.75 -3.55 -23.92
CA LEU A 161 -43.22 -2.18 -24.22
C LEU A 161 -44.35 -1.72 -23.30
N GLY A 162 -45.33 -2.57 -23.01
CA GLY A 162 -46.45 -2.27 -22.11
C GLY A 162 -46.09 -2.21 -20.61
N LYS A 163 -44.80 -2.46 -20.24
CA LYS A 163 -44.36 -2.49 -18.85
C LYS A 163 -43.19 -1.54 -18.56
N ILE A 164 -42.82 -0.69 -19.53
CA ILE A 164 -41.65 0.16 -19.43
C ILE A 164 -41.71 1.11 -18.21
N VAL A 165 -42.85 1.75 -17.97
CA VAL A 165 -43.06 2.63 -16.82
C VAL A 165 -42.97 1.86 -15.51
N ASP A 166 -43.71 0.72 -15.42
CA ASP A 166 -43.71 -0.11 -14.21
C ASP A 166 -42.29 -0.58 -13.85
N CYS A 167 -41.51 -1.04 -14.84
CA CYS A 167 -40.17 -1.54 -14.66
C CYS A 167 -39.17 -0.51 -14.11
N VAL A 168 -39.38 0.79 -14.36
CA VAL A 168 -38.44 1.85 -13.92
C VAL A 168 -38.97 2.70 -12.78
N SER A 169 -40.25 2.52 -12.36
CA SER A 169 -40.86 3.38 -11.34
C SER A 169 -41.47 2.63 -10.15
N LYS A 170 -41.83 1.34 -10.29
CA LYS A 170 -42.42 0.55 -9.21
C LYS A 170 -41.41 -0.41 -8.62
N ILE A 171 -41.14 -0.33 -7.31
CA ILE A 171 -40.32 -1.30 -6.58
C ILE A 171 -40.97 -2.69 -6.68
N ASN A 172 -40.15 -3.73 -6.57
CA ASN A 172 -40.56 -5.13 -6.65
C ASN A 172 -41.24 -5.49 -7.98
N THR A 173 -40.86 -4.81 -9.06
CA THR A 173 -41.32 -5.09 -10.42
C THR A 173 -40.14 -5.39 -11.32
N GLY A 174 -40.13 -6.55 -11.97
CA GLY A 174 -39.06 -6.96 -12.89
C GLY A 174 -39.13 -8.45 -13.22
N ALA A 175 -38.54 -8.83 -14.34
CA ALA A 175 -38.49 -10.22 -14.79
C ALA A 175 -37.49 -11.09 -14.01
N LYS A 176 -36.60 -10.48 -13.22
CA LYS A 176 -35.56 -11.16 -12.45
C LYS A 176 -36.08 -11.95 -11.23
N TYR A 177 -37.37 -11.86 -10.92
CA TYR A 177 -38.06 -12.71 -9.94
C TYR A 177 -38.54 -14.04 -10.52
N ASN A 178 -38.34 -14.27 -11.82
CA ASN A 178 -38.68 -15.53 -12.47
C ASN A 178 -37.40 -16.23 -12.91
N ASP A 179 -37.08 -17.36 -12.25
CA ASP A 179 -35.88 -18.17 -12.50
C ASP A 179 -35.81 -18.75 -13.91
N GLU A 180 -36.96 -18.91 -14.60
CA GLU A 180 -37.01 -19.36 -15.99
C GLU A 180 -36.48 -18.31 -16.95
N VAL A 181 -36.53 -17.01 -16.55
CA VAL A 181 -36.12 -15.87 -17.36
C VAL A 181 -34.68 -15.42 -17.01
N PHE A 182 -34.31 -15.49 -15.72
CA PHE A 182 -32.98 -15.09 -15.23
C PHE A 182 -32.49 -16.09 -14.17
N GLN A 183 -31.54 -16.95 -14.53
CA GLN A 183 -30.94 -17.94 -13.58
C GLN A 183 -29.86 -17.35 -12.71
N PHE A 184 -29.02 -16.47 -13.29
CA PHE A 184 -27.94 -15.75 -12.61
C PHE A 184 -28.00 -14.30 -13.05
N SER A 185 -28.24 -13.40 -12.13
CA SER A 185 -28.39 -11.99 -12.42
C SER A 185 -27.48 -11.18 -11.52
N VAL A 186 -26.90 -10.09 -12.05
CA VAL A 186 -26.15 -9.10 -11.27
C VAL A 186 -27.11 -8.25 -10.43
N GLY A 187 -28.25 -7.88 -11.00
CA GLY A 187 -29.26 -7.04 -10.35
C GLY A 187 -30.42 -7.86 -9.77
N LEU A 188 -30.40 -8.19 -8.48
CA LEU A 188 -31.37 -9.08 -7.84
C LEU A 188 -32.60 -8.38 -7.26
N ASN A 189 -32.43 -7.20 -6.68
CA ASN A 189 -33.44 -6.62 -5.79
C ASN A 189 -34.56 -5.85 -6.53
N GLY A 190 -34.53 -5.77 -7.85
CA GLY A 190 -35.51 -5.04 -8.64
C GLY A 190 -35.68 -3.54 -8.29
N VAL A 191 -34.65 -2.93 -7.67
CA VAL A 191 -34.66 -1.57 -7.15
C VAL A 191 -33.72 -0.63 -7.92
N GLY A 192 -32.67 -1.15 -8.54
CA GLY A 192 -31.57 -0.34 -9.10
C GLY A 192 -32.01 0.74 -10.06
N THR A 193 -32.70 0.37 -11.16
CA THR A 193 -33.20 1.37 -12.14
C THR A 193 -34.17 2.37 -11.53
N LYS A 194 -34.94 1.96 -10.50
CA LYS A 194 -35.85 2.85 -9.77
C LYS A 194 -35.06 3.87 -8.94
N ALA A 195 -33.94 3.44 -8.37
CA ALA A 195 -33.02 4.36 -7.68
C ALA A 195 -32.42 5.36 -8.66
N VAL A 196 -31.96 4.91 -9.83
CA VAL A 196 -31.46 5.81 -10.89
C VAL A 196 -32.54 6.83 -11.27
N ASN A 197 -33.77 6.39 -11.57
CA ASN A 197 -34.89 7.28 -11.90
C ASN A 197 -35.17 8.29 -10.77
N ALA A 198 -35.34 7.82 -9.54
CA ALA A 198 -35.66 8.69 -8.40
C ALA A 198 -34.56 9.72 -8.10
N LEU A 199 -33.29 9.36 -8.30
CA LEU A 199 -32.12 10.18 -7.95
C LEU A 199 -31.58 11.00 -9.13
N SER A 200 -32.33 11.03 -10.24
CA SER A 200 -32.00 11.82 -11.44
C SER A 200 -32.86 13.05 -11.58
N LYS A 201 -32.25 14.17 -11.96
CA LYS A 201 -32.92 15.38 -12.40
C LYS A 201 -33.70 15.13 -13.69
N HIS A 202 -33.13 14.35 -14.60
CA HIS A 202 -33.71 13.85 -15.84
C HIS A 202 -33.43 12.36 -15.98
N PHE A 203 -34.46 11.60 -16.36
CA PHE A 203 -34.32 10.17 -16.65
C PHE A 203 -35.20 9.84 -17.86
N LEU A 204 -34.61 9.23 -18.87
CA LEU A 204 -35.30 8.74 -20.07
C LEU A 204 -34.99 7.26 -20.25
N VAL A 205 -36.03 6.48 -20.45
CA VAL A 205 -35.88 5.08 -20.89
C VAL A 205 -36.63 4.91 -22.22
N ARG A 206 -36.01 4.20 -23.14
CA ARG A 206 -36.62 3.79 -24.41
C ARG A 206 -36.31 2.32 -24.66
N SER A 207 -37.31 1.53 -24.99
CA SER A 207 -37.18 0.13 -25.35
C SER A 207 -37.62 -0.05 -26.80
N HIS A 208 -36.82 -0.81 -27.56
CA HIS A 208 -37.08 -1.16 -28.95
C HIS A 208 -37.27 -2.68 -29.05
N ARG A 209 -38.42 -3.10 -29.56
CA ARG A 209 -38.77 -4.50 -29.75
C ARG A 209 -39.65 -4.71 -30.96
N ASP A 210 -39.37 -5.70 -31.78
CA ASP A 210 -40.22 -6.16 -32.87
C ASP A 210 -40.66 -5.05 -33.83
N GLY A 211 -39.79 -4.05 -34.09
CA GLY A 211 -40.05 -2.92 -34.97
C GLY A 211 -40.90 -1.81 -34.34
N GLU A 212 -41.20 -1.89 -33.05
CA GLU A 212 -41.89 -0.87 -32.28
C GLU A 212 -41.01 -0.37 -31.12
N PHE A 213 -41.34 0.85 -30.62
CA PHE A 213 -40.71 1.37 -29.43
C PHE A 213 -41.75 1.92 -28.45
N ALA A 214 -41.36 1.89 -27.17
CA ALA A 214 -41.98 2.68 -26.13
C ALA A 214 -40.91 3.49 -25.39
N ALA A 215 -41.22 4.68 -24.96
CA ALA A 215 -40.34 5.55 -24.20
C ALA A 215 -41.10 6.23 -23.06
N ALA A 216 -40.38 6.46 -21.93
CA ALA A 216 -40.92 7.19 -20.81
C ALA A 216 -39.85 8.12 -20.23
N SER A 217 -40.22 9.39 -20.02
CA SER A 217 -39.34 10.38 -19.40
C SER A 217 -39.82 10.79 -18.03
N PHE A 218 -38.89 11.00 -17.12
CA PHE A 218 -39.15 11.32 -15.71
C PHE A 218 -38.32 12.53 -15.27
N LYS A 219 -38.80 13.22 -14.26
CA LYS A 219 -38.03 14.20 -13.50
C LYS A 219 -38.13 13.87 -12.02
N GLN A 220 -37.01 13.56 -11.38
CA GLN A 220 -36.96 13.22 -9.96
C GLN A 220 -37.96 12.09 -9.60
N GLY A 221 -38.00 11.03 -10.41
CA GLY A 221 -38.93 9.91 -10.26
C GLY A 221 -40.37 10.16 -10.73
N LYS A 222 -40.76 11.39 -11.09
CA LYS A 222 -42.12 11.73 -11.51
C LYS A 222 -42.22 11.62 -13.02
N LEU A 223 -43.16 10.80 -13.52
CA LEU A 223 -43.43 10.63 -14.94
C LEU A 223 -43.83 11.95 -15.56
N LYS A 224 -43.23 12.30 -16.71
CA LYS A 224 -43.48 13.52 -17.48
C LYS A 224 -44.13 13.25 -18.82
N LYS A 225 -43.63 12.26 -19.56
CA LYS A 225 -44.09 11.95 -20.90
C LYS A 225 -43.94 10.48 -21.21
N GLU A 226 -44.89 9.93 -21.92
CA GLU A 226 -44.81 8.60 -22.54
C GLU A 226 -44.97 8.75 -24.05
N GLU A 227 -44.24 7.95 -24.79
CA GLU A 227 -44.25 7.92 -26.26
C GLU A 227 -44.18 6.47 -26.71
N SER A 228 -44.83 6.16 -27.83
CA SER A 228 -44.74 4.87 -28.49
C SER A 228 -44.92 5.00 -29.98
N GLY A 229 -44.39 4.09 -30.75
CA GLY A 229 -44.49 4.14 -32.20
C GLY A 229 -43.69 3.04 -32.88
N LYS A 230 -43.60 3.10 -34.21
CA LYS A 230 -42.74 2.22 -35.01
C LYS A 230 -41.32 2.76 -35.04
N THR A 231 -40.35 1.84 -35.13
CA THR A 231 -38.94 2.18 -35.19
C THR A 231 -38.19 1.23 -36.14
N GLN A 232 -37.09 1.75 -36.70
CA GLN A 232 -36.10 0.92 -37.42
C GLN A 232 -34.84 0.64 -36.57
N GLU A 233 -34.81 1.19 -35.34
CA GLU A 233 -33.70 0.94 -34.42
C GLU A 233 -33.64 -0.53 -34.03
N PRO A 234 -32.42 -1.09 -33.86
CA PRO A 234 -32.24 -2.43 -33.36
C PRO A 234 -32.90 -2.67 -31.99
N THR A 235 -33.41 -3.87 -31.78
CA THR A 235 -33.94 -4.31 -30.49
C THR A 235 -32.95 -4.05 -29.35
N GLY A 236 -33.44 -3.64 -28.16
CA GLY A 236 -32.66 -3.38 -26.98
C GLY A 236 -33.18 -2.22 -26.16
N THR A 237 -32.46 -1.81 -25.12
CA THR A 237 -32.84 -0.75 -24.20
C THR A 237 -31.87 0.42 -24.30
N PHE A 238 -32.41 1.62 -24.27
CA PHE A 238 -31.69 2.90 -24.17
C PHE A 238 -32.10 3.58 -22.88
N ILE A 239 -31.13 3.95 -22.05
CA ILE A 239 -31.34 4.73 -20.84
C ILE A 239 -30.42 5.95 -20.88
N GLU A 240 -31.01 7.12 -20.64
CA GLU A 240 -30.30 8.36 -20.40
C GLU A 240 -30.70 8.92 -19.04
N PHE A 241 -29.72 9.33 -18.24
CA PHE A 241 -30.01 9.99 -16.98
C PHE A 241 -28.99 11.11 -16.67
N GLU A 242 -29.46 12.09 -15.93
CA GLU A 242 -28.64 13.18 -15.37
C GLU A 242 -28.78 13.14 -13.84
N ALA A 243 -27.72 12.88 -13.13
CA ALA A 243 -27.73 12.83 -11.66
C ALA A 243 -28.27 14.14 -11.08
N ASP A 244 -29.12 14.05 -10.03
CA ASP A 244 -29.77 15.23 -9.45
C ASP A 244 -28.79 16.05 -8.62
N PRO A 245 -28.46 17.31 -9.00
CA PRO A 245 -27.53 18.15 -8.27
C PRO A 245 -28.00 18.54 -6.86
N GLU A 246 -29.30 18.43 -6.56
CA GLU A 246 -29.80 18.61 -5.19
C GLU A 246 -29.28 17.53 -4.23
N ILE A 247 -28.99 16.33 -4.76
CA ILE A 247 -28.49 15.16 -3.99
C ILE A 247 -26.97 15.04 -4.13
N PHE A 248 -26.46 15.09 -5.36
CA PHE A 248 -25.05 14.83 -5.67
C PHE A 248 -24.18 16.10 -5.68
N LYS A 249 -24.79 17.28 -5.52
CA LYS A 249 -24.08 18.58 -5.48
C LYS A 249 -23.02 18.72 -6.58
N ASP A 250 -21.76 18.89 -6.18
CA ASP A 250 -20.62 19.13 -7.06
C ASP A 250 -19.91 17.80 -7.45
N SER A 251 -20.66 16.69 -7.57
CA SER A 251 -20.06 15.43 -7.95
C SER A 251 -19.64 15.41 -9.42
N GLU A 252 -18.43 14.96 -9.69
CA GLU A 252 -17.90 14.77 -11.03
C GLU A 252 -17.53 13.31 -11.28
N PHE A 253 -17.78 12.81 -12.50
CA PHE A 253 -17.35 11.49 -12.90
C PHE A 253 -15.87 11.48 -13.26
N ARG A 254 -15.09 10.63 -12.56
CA ARG A 254 -13.73 10.27 -12.98
C ARG A 254 -13.82 9.09 -13.94
N VAL A 255 -13.38 9.32 -15.16
CA VAL A 255 -13.48 8.34 -16.26
C VAL A 255 -12.74 7.04 -15.90
N GLU A 256 -11.64 7.13 -15.17
CA GLU A 256 -10.82 5.97 -14.76
C GLU A 256 -11.59 4.96 -13.90
N TYR A 257 -12.52 5.44 -13.05
CA TYR A 257 -13.33 4.53 -12.21
C TYR A 257 -14.39 3.79 -13.04
N ILE A 258 -14.93 4.46 -14.06
CA ILE A 258 -15.85 3.84 -15.01
C ILE A 258 -15.11 2.86 -15.91
N GLU A 259 -13.94 3.22 -16.45
CA GLU A 259 -13.08 2.31 -17.22
C GLU A 259 -12.71 1.05 -16.47
N ARG A 260 -12.29 1.19 -15.19
CA ARG A 260 -11.99 0.03 -14.34
C ARG A 260 -13.21 -0.89 -14.19
N ARG A 261 -14.40 -0.35 -14.04
CA ARG A 261 -15.64 -1.14 -13.96
C ARG A 261 -15.94 -1.85 -15.28
N LEU A 262 -15.79 -1.16 -16.41
CA LEU A 262 -15.98 -1.76 -17.75
C LEU A 262 -14.97 -2.89 -18.00
N ARG A 263 -13.72 -2.73 -17.57
CA ARG A 263 -12.72 -3.81 -17.61
C ARG A 263 -13.19 -5.03 -16.80
N HIS A 264 -13.63 -4.84 -15.56
CA HIS A 264 -14.15 -5.95 -14.75
C HIS A 264 -15.32 -6.67 -15.43
N TYR A 265 -16.28 -5.93 -16.01
CA TYR A 265 -17.37 -6.56 -16.77
C TYR A 265 -16.85 -7.32 -17.98
N SER A 266 -15.86 -6.83 -18.70
CA SER A 266 -15.30 -7.51 -19.87
C SER A 266 -14.60 -8.83 -19.49
N TYR A 267 -13.86 -8.86 -18.37
CA TYR A 267 -13.21 -10.09 -17.90
C TYR A 267 -14.19 -11.14 -17.42
N LEU A 268 -15.31 -10.74 -16.83
CA LEU A 268 -16.33 -11.67 -16.32
C LEU A 268 -17.29 -12.16 -17.39
N ASN A 269 -17.33 -11.48 -18.54
CA ASN A 269 -18.24 -11.75 -19.64
C ASN A 269 -17.45 -11.79 -20.97
N THR A 270 -16.68 -12.87 -21.14
CA THR A 270 -15.82 -13.08 -22.30
C THR A 270 -16.60 -12.93 -23.62
N GLY A 271 -16.15 -12.05 -24.50
CA GLY A 271 -16.79 -11.75 -25.76
C GLY A 271 -17.78 -10.58 -25.75
N LEU A 272 -18.23 -10.11 -24.58
CA LEU A 272 -19.00 -8.87 -24.47
C LEU A 272 -18.12 -7.68 -24.84
N LYS A 273 -18.61 -6.82 -25.73
CA LYS A 273 -17.95 -5.61 -26.16
C LYS A 273 -18.59 -4.41 -25.47
N LEU A 274 -17.82 -3.71 -24.66
CA LEU A 274 -18.23 -2.51 -23.97
C LEU A 274 -17.51 -1.31 -24.59
N MET A 275 -18.26 -0.30 -25.01
CA MET A 275 -17.72 0.88 -25.69
C MET A 275 -18.00 2.12 -24.84
N LEU A 276 -16.94 2.86 -24.52
CA LEU A 276 -17.03 4.11 -23.78
C LEU A 276 -16.66 5.28 -24.72
N THR A 277 -17.52 6.28 -24.76
CA THR A 277 -17.27 7.58 -25.38
C THR A 277 -17.46 8.69 -24.38
N THR A 278 -16.73 9.77 -24.54
CA THR A 278 -16.90 11.01 -23.76
C THR A 278 -16.86 12.21 -24.71
N ASN A 279 -17.29 13.37 -24.28
CA ASN A 279 -17.16 14.58 -25.09
C ASN A 279 -15.69 14.94 -25.36
N ALA A 280 -14.77 14.59 -24.45
CA ALA A 280 -13.33 14.79 -24.63
C ALA A 280 -12.70 13.77 -25.58
N THR A 281 -13.26 12.56 -25.64
CA THR A 281 -12.79 11.44 -26.49
C THR A 281 -13.98 10.86 -27.25
N PRO A 282 -14.32 11.45 -28.42
CA PRO A 282 -15.47 10.99 -29.23
C PRO A 282 -15.23 9.60 -29.85
N GLU A 283 -13.98 9.22 -30.05
CA GLU A 283 -13.65 7.87 -30.51
C GLU A 283 -13.93 6.84 -29.40
N PRO A 284 -14.66 5.76 -29.72
CA PRO A 284 -15.06 4.78 -28.73
C PRO A 284 -13.83 3.99 -28.22
N LYS A 285 -13.59 4.05 -26.90
CA LYS A 285 -12.66 3.15 -26.23
C LYS A 285 -13.36 1.82 -25.97
N VAL A 286 -12.78 0.74 -26.51
CA VAL A 286 -13.38 -0.60 -26.47
C VAL A 286 -12.75 -1.43 -25.35
N PHE A 287 -13.62 -2.06 -24.54
CA PHE A 287 -13.24 -3.02 -23.50
C PHE A 287 -13.84 -4.38 -23.87
N GLN A 288 -13.00 -5.36 -24.11
CA GLN A 288 -13.40 -6.71 -24.46
C GLN A 288 -12.30 -7.67 -24.05
N SER A 289 -12.64 -8.74 -23.33
CA SER A 289 -11.72 -9.81 -22.98
C SER A 289 -12.03 -11.08 -23.78
N ARG A 290 -10.99 -11.84 -24.08
CA ARG A 290 -11.08 -13.15 -24.72
C ARG A 290 -10.80 -14.30 -23.77
N LEU A 291 -9.96 -14.07 -22.76
CA LEU A 291 -9.48 -15.10 -21.83
C LEU A 291 -10.05 -14.91 -20.40
N GLY A 292 -10.93 -13.94 -20.20
CA GLY A 292 -11.62 -13.74 -18.93
C GLY A 292 -10.72 -13.35 -17.78
N LEU A 293 -10.79 -14.07 -16.67
CA LEU A 293 -9.96 -13.77 -15.49
C LEU A 293 -8.46 -13.91 -15.76
N MET A 294 -8.05 -14.63 -16.80
CA MET A 294 -6.64 -14.69 -17.19
C MET A 294 -6.14 -13.33 -17.71
N ASP A 295 -6.95 -12.64 -18.54
CA ASP A 295 -6.61 -11.29 -19.01
C ASP A 295 -6.50 -10.33 -17.82
N LEU A 296 -7.40 -10.41 -16.84
CA LEU A 296 -7.33 -9.61 -15.62
C LEU A 296 -6.00 -9.80 -14.88
N VAL A 297 -5.61 -11.05 -14.66
CA VAL A 297 -4.38 -11.38 -13.91
C VAL A 297 -3.14 -10.93 -14.66
N MET A 298 -3.12 -11.10 -15.98
CA MET A 298 -1.98 -10.71 -16.81
C MET A 298 -1.85 -9.19 -16.95
N GLU A 299 -2.95 -8.47 -17.17
CA GLU A 299 -2.93 -6.99 -17.23
C GLU A 299 -2.53 -6.37 -15.90
N ASP A 300 -2.92 -6.98 -14.77
CA ASP A 300 -2.52 -6.52 -13.43
C ASP A 300 -1.01 -6.68 -13.21
N LEU A 301 -0.43 -7.80 -13.66
CA LEU A 301 1.02 -8.02 -13.60
C LEU A 301 1.78 -7.05 -14.51
N GLU A 302 1.34 -6.90 -15.77
CA GLU A 302 1.95 -6.00 -16.76
C GLU A 302 1.92 -4.54 -16.28
N GLY A 303 0.84 -4.10 -15.63
CA GLY A 303 0.70 -2.75 -15.10
C GLY A 303 1.80 -2.34 -14.12
N ASP A 304 2.34 -3.30 -13.36
CA ASP A 304 3.45 -3.10 -12.42
C ASP A 304 4.81 -3.55 -13.00
N GLY A 305 4.86 -3.99 -14.25
CA GLY A 305 6.05 -4.55 -14.86
C GLY A 305 6.51 -5.86 -14.20
N ALA A 306 5.59 -6.61 -13.61
CA ALA A 306 5.85 -7.86 -12.92
C ALA A 306 5.63 -9.06 -13.84
N GLU A 307 6.48 -10.08 -13.71
CA GLU A 307 6.36 -11.32 -14.48
C GLU A 307 5.75 -12.45 -13.63
N PRO A 308 4.93 -13.32 -14.25
CA PRO A 308 4.43 -14.51 -13.57
C PRO A 308 5.55 -15.53 -13.34
N LEU A 309 5.62 -16.11 -12.15
CA LEU A 309 6.59 -17.15 -11.82
C LEU A 309 6.36 -18.44 -12.63
N TYR A 310 5.13 -18.69 -13.00
CA TYR A 310 4.67 -19.79 -13.85
C TYR A 310 3.41 -19.35 -14.61
N PRO A 311 3.05 -19.98 -15.75
CA PRO A 311 1.83 -19.66 -16.47
C PRO A 311 0.61 -19.68 -15.54
N PRO A 312 -0.26 -18.65 -15.58
CA PRO A 312 -1.40 -18.60 -14.68
C PRO A 312 -2.25 -19.86 -14.73
N LEU A 313 -2.60 -20.37 -13.56
CA LEU A 313 -3.52 -21.50 -13.41
C LEU A 313 -4.93 -20.97 -13.59
N HIS A 314 -5.65 -21.46 -14.58
CA HIS A 314 -7.02 -21.05 -14.88
C HIS A 314 -7.97 -22.26 -14.87
N TYR A 315 -9.07 -22.14 -14.12
CA TYR A 315 -10.15 -23.11 -14.06
C TYR A 315 -11.48 -22.41 -14.31
N THR A 316 -12.34 -23.03 -15.10
CA THR A 316 -13.66 -22.51 -15.43
C THR A 316 -14.70 -23.61 -15.37
N SER A 317 -15.80 -23.34 -14.67
CA SER A 317 -17.02 -24.14 -14.66
C SER A 317 -18.27 -23.27 -14.79
N LYS A 318 -19.46 -23.85 -14.71
CA LYS A 318 -20.71 -23.07 -14.76
C LYS A 318 -20.88 -22.13 -13.57
N THR A 319 -20.37 -22.50 -12.39
CA THR A 319 -20.61 -21.79 -11.13
C THR A 319 -19.34 -21.26 -10.46
N LEU A 320 -18.16 -21.71 -10.88
CA LEU A 320 -16.88 -21.32 -10.30
C LEU A 320 -15.86 -21.08 -11.41
N GLU A 321 -15.19 -19.95 -11.36
CA GLU A 321 -14.02 -19.65 -12.17
C GLU A 321 -12.95 -19.05 -11.25
N PHE A 322 -11.70 -19.46 -11.42
CA PHE A 322 -10.56 -18.83 -10.76
C PHE A 322 -9.32 -18.86 -11.63
N CYS A 323 -8.51 -17.83 -11.48
CA CYS A 323 -7.22 -17.72 -12.13
C CYS A 323 -6.20 -17.14 -11.16
N PHE A 324 -4.99 -17.70 -11.07
CA PHE A 324 -3.93 -17.14 -10.25
C PHE A 324 -2.55 -17.58 -10.70
N THR A 325 -1.56 -16.79 -10.32
CA THR A 325 -0.13 -17.09 -10.40
C THR A 325 0.58 -16.43 -9.22
N HIS A 326 1.89 -16.70 -9.07
CA HIS A 326 2.76 -15.95 -8.17
C HIS A 326 3.73 -15.07 -8.97
N SER A 327 4.29 -14.05 -8.35
CA SER A 327 5.34 -13.22 -8.91
C SER A 327 6.50 -13.10 -7.94
N ASN A 328 7.74 -12.98 -8.43
CA ASN A 328 8.91 -12.76 -7.58
C ASN A 328 9.16 -11.29 -7.26
N SER A 329 8.51 -10.38 -7.96
CA SER A 329 8.70 -8.92 -7.83
C SER A 329 7.66 -8.24 -6.93
N ARG A 330 6.63 -8.97 -6.48
CA ARG A 330 5.58 -8.44 -5.61
C ARG A 330 5.68 -8.97 -4.19
N TYR A 331 5.04 -8.26 -3.26
CA TYR A 331 4.86 -8.65 -1.87
C TYR A 331 3.37 -8.71 -1.54
N GLY A 332 3.02 -9.61 -0.63
CA GLY A 332 1.65 -9.81 -0.19
C GLY A 332 0.76 -10.45 -1.28
N GLU A 333 -0.53 -10.33 -1.12
CA GLU A 333 -1.55 -10.91 -1.99
C GLU A 333 -2.32 -9.81 -2.72
N THR A 334 -2.42 -9.91 -4.06
CA THR A 334 -3.36 -9.11 -4.86
C THR A 334 -4.43 -10.05 -5.41
N PHE A 335 -5.67 -9.95 -4.90
CA PHE A 335 -6.71 -10.88 -5.27
C PHE A 335 -8.06 -10.22 -5.50
N TYR A 336 -8.65 -10.47 -6.65
CA TYR A 336 -9.95 -9.97 -7.06
C TYR A 336 -11.04 -11.01 -6.80
N SER A 337 -12.20 -10.60 -6.32
CA SER A 337 -13.29 -11.53 -6.07
C SER A 337 -14.62 -11.00 -6.62
N PHE A 338 -15.42 -11.92 -7.18
CA PHE A 338 -16.63 -11.58 -7.90
C PHE A 338 -17.75 -12.57 -7.60
N VAL A 339 -18.99 -12.06 -7.56
CA VAL A 339 -20.21 -12.85 -7.41
C VAL A 339 -21.24 -12.39 -8.44
N ASN A 340 -21.71 -13.27 -9.32
CA ASN A 340 -22.65 -12.95 -10.39
C ASN A 340 -22.25 -11.73 -11.24
N GLY A 341 -20.94 -11.57 -11.50
CA GLY A 341 -20.44 -10.40 -12.24
C GLY A 341 -20.20 -9.14 -11.41
N GLN A 342 -20.53 -9.17 -10.11
CA GLN A 342 -20.33 -8.08 -9.19
C GLN A 342 -18.96 -8.18 -8.51
N PHE A 343 -18.14 -7.12 -8.59
CA PHE A 343 -16.90 -7.02 -7.82
C PHE A 343 -17.19 -6.87 -6.33
N THR A 344 -16.59 -7.72 -5.52
CA THR A 344 -16.73 -7.71 -4.06
C THR A 344 -15.43 -7.19 -3.43
N SER A 345 -15.33 -5.87 -3.25
CA SER A 345 -14.11 -5.20 -2.74
C SER A 345 -13.66 -5.73 -1.38
N ASP A 346 -14.62 -6.09 -0.52
CA ASP A 346 -14.38 -6.58 0.84
C ASP A 346 -14.40 -8.12 0.90
N GLY A 347 -14.41 -8.77 -0.28
CA GLY A 347 -14.40 -10.23 -0.40
C GLY A 347 -15.68 -10.88 0.09
N GLY A 348 -15.55 -11.79 1.06
CA GLY A 348 -16.66 -12.54 1.64
C GLY A 348 -16.39 -14.03 1.70
N THR A 349 -17.47 -14.82 1.88
CA THR A 349 -17.39 -16.27 2.07
C THR A 349 -16.70 -16.98 0.92
N HIS A 350 -16.94 -16.57 -0.33
CA HIS A 350 -16.36 -17.20 -1.51
C HIS A 350 -14.84 -17.01 -1.59
N LEU A 351 -14.32 -15.82 -1.31
CA LEU A 351 -12.88 -15.56 -1.28
C LEU A 351 -12.21 -16.33 -0.15
N SER A 352 -12.82 -16.32 1.04
CA SER A 352 -12.27 -17.06 2.19
C SER A 352 -12.31 -18.59 1.96
N ALA A 353 -13.34 -19.11 1.28
CA ALA A 353 -13.43 -20.51 0.90
C ALA A 353 -12.39 -20.90 -0.16
N PHE A 354 -12.17 -20.05 -1.16
CA PHE A 354 -11.10 -20.23 -2.16
C PHE A 354 -9.74 -20.33 -1.48
N ARG A 355 -9.40 -19.37 -0.61
CA ARG A 355 -8.13 -19.36 0.14
C ARG A 355 -7.94 -20.61 1.00
N GLU A 356 -9.00 -21.08 1.63
CA GLU A 356 -8.97 -22.33 2.41
C GLU A 356 -8.78 -23.56 1.53
N GLY A 357 -9.51 -23.63 0.41
CA GLY A 357 -9.40 -24.72 -0.56
C GLY A 357 -8.01 -24.80 -1.19
N LEU A 358 -7.43 -23.66 -1.56
CA LEU A 358 -6.06 -23.54 -2.05
C LEU A 358 -5.04 -24.04 -1.02
N LEU A 359 -5.13 -23.56 0.22
CA LEU A 359 -4.25 -24.00 1.31
C LEU A 359 -4.31 -25.52 1.54
N LYS A 360 -5.54 -26.07 1.55
CA LYS A 360 -5.74 -27.52 1.70
C LYS A 360 -5.13 -28.31 0.54
N ALA A 361 -5.32 -27.85 -0.70
CA ALA A 361 -4.75 -28.50 -1.88
C ALA A 361 -3.21 -28.49 -1.87
N VAL A 362 -2.59 -27.35 -1.54
CA VAL A 362 -1.13 -27.24 -1.47
C VAL A 362 -0.55 -28.09 -0.35
N ASN A 363 -1.19 -28.10 0.83
CA ASN A 363 -0.76 -28.93 1.96
C ASN A 363 -0.90 -30.43 1.68
N GLU A 364 -1.99 -30.85 1.03
CA GLU A 364 -2.24 -32.24 0.69
C GLU A 364 -1.27 -32.72 -0.39
N TYR A 365 -1.08 -31.95 -1.46
CA TYR A 365 -0.18 -32.32 -2.55
C TYR A 365 1.29 -32.32 -2.11
N GLY A 366 1.71 -31.33 -1.32
CA GLY A 366 3.06 -31.22 -0.79
C GLY A 366 3.35 -32.09 0.42
N ASN A 367 2.35 -32.80 0.98
CA ASN A 367 2.43 -33.53 2.25
C ASN A 367 3.09 -32.68 3.36
N ALA A 368 2.69 -31.44 3.50
CA ALA A 368 3.27 -30.43 4.36
C ALA A 368 2.22 -29.66 5.18
N LYS A 369 2.68 -28.86 6.13
CA LYS A 369 1.84 -27.94 6.93
C LYS A 369 2.33 -26.50 6.70
N TYR A 370 1.83 -25.89 5.65
CA TYR A 370 2.02 -24.45 5.38
C TYR A 370 0.90 -23.65 6.04
N GLU A 371 1.16 -22.40 6.37
CA GLU A 371 0.14 -21.44 6.76
C GLU A 371 -0.43 -20.73 5.53
N GLY A 372 -1.60 -20.11 5.69
CA GLY A 372 -2.25 -19.42 4.59
C GLY A 372 -1.38 -18.33 3.96
N ASP A 373 -0.64 -17.61 4.79
CA ASP A 373 0.24 -16.53 4.33
C ASP A 373 1.45 -17.07 3.55
N ASP A 374 1.95 -18.28 3.87
CA ASP A 374 3.04 -18.91 3.11
C ASP A 374 2.64 -19.18 1.65
N VAL A 375 1.37 -19.58 1.44
CA VAL A 375 0.84 -19.90 0.11
C VAL A 375 0.47 -18.65 -0.67
N ARG A 376 0.00 -17.60 0.00
CA ARG A 376 -0.54 -16.39 -0.65
C ARG A 376 0.48 -15.29 -0.89
N GLU A 377 1.68 -15.40 -0.33
CA GLU A 377 2.72 -14.38 -0.52
C GLU A 377 3.10 -14.22 -1.99
N ALA A 378 2.97 -12.99 -2.48
CA ALA A 378 3.21 -12.62 -3.87
C ALA A 378 2.23 -13.28 -4.89
N MET A 379 1.07 -13.73 -4.43
CA MET A 379 0.03 -14.27 -5.29
C MET A 379 -0.79 -13.15 -5.94
N VAL A 380 -1.00 -13.28 -7.25
CA VAL A 380 -1.92 -12.44 -8.02
C VAL A 380 -2.99 -13.33 -8.61
N GLY A 381 -4.26 -12.99 -8.39
CA GLY A 381 -5.32 -13.84 -8.87
C GLY A 381 -6.73 -13.26 -8.75
N ALA A 382 -7.68 -14.05 -9.20
CA ALA A 382 -9.09 -13.72 -9.16
C ALA A 382 -9.95 -14.96 -8.96
N VAL A 383 -11.10 -14.80 -8.30
CA VAL A 383 -12.14 -15.82 -8.18
C VAL A 383 -13.51 -15.21 -8.50
N ALA A 384 -14.28 -15.88 -9.31
CA ALA A 384 -15.64 -15.52 -9.65
C ALA A 384 -16.58 -16.72 -9.39
N ILE A 385 -17.71 -16.47 -8.73
CA ILE A 385 -18.73 -17.48 -8.52
C ILE A 385 -20.08 -17.00 -9.06
N ARG A 386 -20.94 -17.97 -9.42
CA ARG A 386 -22.33 -17.73 -9.79
C ARG A 386 -23.23 -18.44 -8.80
N LEU A 387 -24.08 -17.65 -8.14
CA LEU A 387 -25.05 -18.10 -7.14
C LEU A 387 -26.46 -17.71 -7.58
N LYS A 388 -27.42 -18.56 -7.28
CA LYS A 388 -28.83 -18.27 -7.53
C LYS A 388 -29.33 -17.16 -6.61
N ASP A 389 -29.06 -17.27 -5.31
CA ASP A 389 -29.53 -16.37 -4.26
C ASP A 389 -28.36 -15.81 -3.43
N PRO A 390 -27.57 -14.87 -3.97
CA PRO A 390 -26.47 -14.27 -3.21
C PRO A 390 -26.98 -13.30 -2.16
N MET A 391 -26.56 -13.48 -0.92
CA MET A 391 -26.81 -12.57 0.20
C MET A 391 -25.57 -11.71 0.43
N PHE A 392 -25.73 -10.39 0.31
CA PHE A 392 -24.66 -9.44 0.59
C PHE A 392 -24.91 -8.73 1.91
N GLU A 393 -23.84 -8.32 2.60
CA GLU A 393 -23.93 -7.56 3.86
C GLU A 393 -24.55 -6.16 3.69
N SER A 394 -24.49 -5.59 2.47
CA SER A 394 -25.02 -4.25 2.16
C SER A 394 -25.56 -4.18 0.73
N GLN A 395 -26.36 -3.14 0.44
CA GLN A 395 -26.87 -2.87 -0.92
C GLN A 395 -25.76 -2.55 -1.93
N THR A 396 -24.60 -2.07 -1.49
CA THR A 396 -23.42 -1.85 -2.35
C THR A 396 -22.78 -3.14 -2.85
N LYS A 397 -23.17 -4.29 -2.26
CA LYS A 397 -22.76 -5.66 -2.64
C LYS A 397 -21.23 -5.89 -2.55
N ASN A 398 -20.56 -5.20 -1.66
CA ASN A 398 -19.10 -5.28 -1.54
C ASN A 398 -18.62 -6.58 -0.87
N LYS A 399 -19.48 -7.27 -0.10
CA LYS A 399 -19.11 -8.48 0.64
C LYS A 399 -20.22 -9.52 0.62
N LEU A 400 -19.86 -10.76 0.25
CA LEU A 400 -20.78 -11.90 0.25
C LEU A 400 -20.91 -12.52 1.64
N GLY A 401 -22.16 -12.72 2.09
CA GLY A 401 -22.49 -13.27 3.41
C GLY A 401 -22.91 -14.74 3.44
N ASN A 402 -23.18 -15.39 2.30
CA ASN A 402 -23.66 -16.77 2.22
C ASN A 402 -22.71 -17.78 2.89
N THR A 403 -22.96 -18.18 4.11
CA THR A 403 -22.08 -19.12 4.84
C THR A 403 -22.26 -20.56 4.42
N GLU A 404 -23.44 -20.93 3.93
CA GLU A 404 -23.84 -22.29 3.52
C GLU A 404 -23.01 -22.83 2.35
N ILE A 405 -22.54 -21.96 1.44
CA ILE A 405 -21.76 -22.40 0.27
C ILE A 405 -20.32 -22.78 0.61
N ARG A 406 -19.84 -22.41 1.82
CA ARG A 406 -18.42 -22.48 2.16
C ARG A 406 -17.83 -23.87 2.02
N SER A 407 -18.50 -24.88 2.61
CA SER A 407 -17.99 -26.25 2.64
C SER A 407 -17.80 -26.83 1.24
N ASP A 408 -18.82 -26.67 0.41
CA ASP A 408 -18.85 -27.22 -0.95
C ASP A 408 -17.82 -26.51 -1.83
N LEU A 409 -17.70 -25.19 -1.69
CA LEU A 409 -16.75 -24.40 -2.44
C LEU A 409 -15.29 -24.74 -2.05
N VAL A 410 -15.00 -24.90 -0.77
CA VAL A 410 -13.68 -25.34 -0.27
C VAL A 410 -13.29 -26.68 -0.88
N ASN A 411 -14.22 -27.65 -0.84
CA ASN A 411 -13.96 -28.99 -1.37
C ASN A 411 -13.79 -28.98 -2.89
N ASN A 412 -14.61 -28.22 -3.61
CA ASN A 412 -14.52 -28.09 -5.05
C ASN A 412 -13.18 -27.48 -5.47
N VAL A 413 -12.81 -26.34 -4.90
CA VAL A 413 -11.51 -25.69 -5.16
C VAL A 413 -10.34 -26.65 -4.86
N ARG A 414 -10.37 -27.34 -3.70
CA ARG A 414 -9.35 -28.31 -3.32
C ARG A 414 -9.20 -29.44 -4.36
N GLN A 415 -10.29 -30.05 -4.77
CA GLN A 415 -10.28 -31.16 -5.71
C GLN A 415 -9.78 -30.73 -7.10
N GLU A 416 -10.25 -29.60 -7.61
CA GLU A 416 -9.86 -29.11 -8.92
C GLU A 416 -8.37 -28.70 -8.95
N LEU A 417 -7.86 -28.11 -7.87
CA LEU A 417 -6.44 -27.81 -7.75
C LEU A 417 -5.58 -29.08 -7.66
N LEU A 418 -6.02 -30.11 -6.93
CA LEU A 418 -5.30 -31.39 -6.88
C LEU A 418 -5.26 -32.06 -8.26
N HIS A 419 -6.37 -32.03 -9.00
CA HIS A 419 -6.41 -32.51 -10.38
C HIS A 419 -5.45 -31.74 -11.27
N PHE A 420 -5.40 -30.42 -11.13
CA PHE A 420 -4.48 -29.58 -11.89
C PHE A 420 -3.00 -29.88 -11.54
N PHE A 421 -2.67 -29.97 -10.26
CA PHE A 421 -1.31 -30.25 -9.80
C PHE A 421 -0.79 -31.58 -10.30
N ASN A 422 -1.65 -32.63 -10.29
CA ASN A 422 -1.27 -33.94 -10.81
C ASN A 422 -1.01 -33.95 -12.33
N ARG A 423 -1.72 -33.09 -13.08
CA ARG A 423 -1.52 -32.93 -14.54
C ARG A 423 -0.32 -32.06 -14.88
N ASN A 424 -0.02 -31.06 -14.05
CA ASN A 424 1.00 -30.03 -14.29
C ASN A 424 2.06 -30.02 -13.19
N LYS A 425 2.79 -31.11 -13.03
CA LYS A 425 3.75 -31.31 -11.94
C LYS A 425 4.78 -30.19 -11.84
N GLN A 426 5.28 -29.68 -12.96
CA GLN A 426 6.28 -28.59 -12.96
C GLN A 426 5.73 -27.29 -12.33
N ILE A 427 4.46 -26.96 -12.59
CA ILE A 427 3.80 -25.80 -11.98
C ILE A 427 3.59 -26.05 -10.48
N ALA A 428 3.12 -27.25 -10.12
CA ALA A 428 2.91 -27.63 -8.73
C ALA A 428 4.22 -27.57 -7.92
N GLU A 429 5.33 -28.05 -8.48
CA GLU A 429 6.66 -27.97 -7.87
C GLU A 429 7.12 -26.52 -7.66
N ARG A 430 6.87 -25.63 -8.63
CA ARG A 430 7.17 -24.20 -8.48
C ARG A 430 6.33 -23.54 -7.37
N ILE A 431 5.05 -23.88 -7.27
CA ILE A 431 4.18 -23.40 -6.18
C ILE A 431 4.72 -23.88 -4.83
N LEU A 432 5.07 -25.16 -4.70
CA LEU A 432 5.62 -25.71 -3.48
C LEU A 432 6.96 -25.07 -3.10
N SER A 433 7.88 -24.91 -4.06
CA SER A 433 9.15 -24.24 -3.83
C SER A 433 8.96 -22.83 -3.32
N LYS A 434 8.11 -22.04 -4.01
CA LYS A 434 7.78 -20.67 -3.57
C LYS A 434 7.19 -20.61 -2.18
N THR A 435 6.26 -21.53 -1.88
CA THR A 435 5.61 -21.64 -0.56
C THR A 435 6.62 -22.01 0.53
N GLU A 436 7.55 -22.93 0.24
CA GLU A 436 8.60 -23.33 1.18
C GLU A 436 9.58 -22.18 1.45
N ASP A 437 10.00 -21.47 0.42
CA ASP A 437 10.88 -20.30 0.56
C ASP A 437 10.22 -19.23 1.45
N THR A 438 8.93 -18.98 1.24
CA THR A 438 8.15 -18.04 2.06
C THR A 438 8.03 -18.52 3.50
N ARG A 439 7.77 -19.82 3.72
CA ARG A 439 7.70 -20.41 5.06
C ARG A 439 9.03 -20.26 5.79
N GLN A 440 10.16 -20.50 5.12
CA GLN A 440 11.48 -20.33 5.70
C GLN A 440 11.74 -18.88 6.09
N LEU A 441 11.45 -17.94 5.19
CA LEU A 441 11.59 -16.52 5.46
C LEU A 441 10.72 -16.07 6.65
N ARG A 442 9.46 -16.52 6.72
CA ARG A 442 8.58 -16.24 7.85
C ARG A 442 9.13 -16.78 9.17
N LYS A 443 9.65 -18.01 9.19
CA LYS A 443 10.28 -18.59 10.39
C LYS A 443 11.51 -17.80 10.82
N GLU A 444 12.39 -17.47 9.90
CA GLU A 444 13.57 -16.63 10.18
C GLU A 444 13.16 -15.28 10.78
N LEU A 445 12.13 -14.62 10.24
CA LEU A 445 11.60 -13.38 10.78
C LEU A 445 10.98 -13.54 12.18
N GLN A 446 10.28 -14.65 12.43
CA GLN A 446 9.70 -14.94 13.76
C GLN A 446 10.77 -15.19 14.80
N GLU A 447 11.85 -15.92 14.45
CA GLU A 447 12.99 -16.13 15.34
C GLU A 447 13.70 -14.82 15.68
N VAL A 448 13.90 -13.96 14.69
CA VAL A 448 14.46 -12.63 14.87
C VAL A 448 13.58 -11.79 15.80
N LYS A 449 12.25 -11.76 15.59
CA LYS A 449 11.30 -11.06 16.45
C LYS A 449 11.30 -11.61 17.88
N LYS A 450 11.43 -12.92 18.05
CA LYS A 450 11.54 -13.55 19.37
C LYS A 450 12.82 -13.13 20.09
N LEU A 451 13.97 -13.19 19.40
CA LEU A 451 15.25 -12.74 19.94
C LEU A 451 15.21 -11.24 20.33
N ALA A 452 14.60 -10.40 19.51
CA ALA A 452 14.43 -8.98 19.79
C ALA A 452 13.55 -8.76 21.03
N ARG A 453 12.41 -9.47 21.15
CA ARG A 453 11.52 -9.39 22.32
C ARG A 453 12.18 -9.88 23.61
N ASP A 454 12.96 -10.96 23.53
CA ASP A 454 13.67 -11.51 24.70
C ASP A 454 14.80 -10.56 25.14
N ARG A 455 15.50 -9.92 24.19
CA ARG A 455 16.46 -8.85 24.48
C ARG A 455 15.78 -7.58 25.03
N ALA A 456 14.66 -7.13 24.46
CA ALA A 456 13.92 -5.97 24.94
C ALA A 456 13.37 -6.16 26.36
N LYS A 457 13.00 -7.38 26.75
CA LYS A 457 12.62 -7.72 28.13
C LYS A 457 13.79 -7.66 29.11
N SER A 458 15.03 -7.86 28.62
CA SER A 458 16.23 -7.78 29.46
C SER A 458 16.80 -6.35 29.55
N ILE A 459 16.30 -5.41 28.74
CA ILE A 459 16.86 -4.06 28.63
C ILE A 459 15.83 -3.02 29.06
N THR A 460 15.72 -2.81 30.35
CA THR A 460 15.35 -1.51 30.93
C THR A 460 16.61 -0.61 30.92
N MET A 461 17.39 -0.60 29.84
CA MET A 461 18.69 0.03 29.81
C MET A 461 18.80 1.16 28.77
N ARG A 462 19.33 2.27 29.28
CA ARG A 462 19.84 3.42 28.52
C ARG A 462 20.87 2.92 27.49
N ILE A 463 20.64 3.16 26.21
CA ILE A 463 21.59 2.80 25.13
C ILE A 463 22.86 3.62 25.33
N PRO A 464 24.00 3.00 25.64
CA PRO A 464 25.22 3.76 26.03
C PRO A 464 25.77 4.63 24.91
N GLN A 465 25.58 4.20 23.66
CA GLN A 465 26.07 4.92 22.47
C GLN A 465 25.21 6.13 22.09
N LEU A 466 23.99 6.24 22.62
CA LEU A 466 23.05 7.32 22.27
C LEU A 466 23.12 8.47 23.27
N LYS A 467 23.40 9.65 22.76
CA LYS A 467 23.16 10.94 23.42
C LYS A 467 21.89 11.54 22.84
N ASP A 468 20.76 11.16 23.43
CA ASP A 468 19.45 11.49 22.89
C ASP A 468 19.09 12.97 22.94
N CYS A 469 18.07 13.37 22.15
CA CYS A 469 17.45 14.69 22.21
C CYS A 469 16.11 14.60 23.00
N LYS A 470 15.54 15.76 23.33
CA LYS A 470 14.29 15.82 24.10
C LYS A 470 13.05 15.57 23.23
N ASN A 471 13.05 16.06 22.02
CA ASN A 471 11.94 15.91 21.09
C ASN A 471 12.16 14.73 20.17
N HIS A 472 11.09 14.01 19.84
CA HIS A 472 11.13 12.92 18.87
C HIS A 472 10.03 13.12 17.83
N LEU A 473 10.23 12.54 16.65
CA LEU A 473 9.25 12.56 15.58
C LEU A 473 8.00 11.77 16.01
N ASP A 474 6.85 12.39 15.91
CA ASP A 474 5.55 11.75 16.10
C ASP A 474 4.63 12.13 14.93
N LYS A 475 4.62 11.28 13.91
CA LYS A 475 3.81 11.48 12.69
C LYS A 475 2.31 11.59 13.00
N LYS A 476 1.81 10.90 14.06
CA LYS A 476 0.39 10.93 14.44
C LYS A 476 -0.04 12.25 15.07
N ARG A 477 0.90 12.95 15.71
CA ARG A 477 0.65 14.22 16.41
C ARG A 477 1.27 15.42 15.71
N GLU A 478 1.86 15.21 14.52
CA GLU A 478 2.58 16.24 13.75
C GLU A 478 3.64 16.99 14.58
N LYS A 479 4.32 16.26 15.48
CA LYS A 479 5.35 16.81 16.37
C LYS A 479 6.73 16.27 15.99
N GLY A 480 7.75 17.03 16.37
CA GLY A 480 9.15 16.62 16.20
C GLY A 480 9.71 16.85 14.79
N ALA A 481 9.06 17.67 13.98
CA ALA A 481 9.65 18.18 12.74
C ALA A 481 11.01 18.82 13.00
N GLY A 482 12.01 18.51 12.16
CA GLY A 482 13.38 18.99 12.31
C GLY A 482 14.25 18.17 13.27
N THR A 483 13.75 17.07 13.86
CA THR A 483 14.56 16.18 14.69
C THR A 483 15.61 15.42 13.88
N GLN A 484 16.83 15.32 14.42
CA GLN A 484 17.99 14.78 13.72
C GLN A 484 18.78 13.86 14.63
N VAL A 485 19.34 12.78 14.08
CA VAL A 485 20.34 11.97 14.75
C VAL A 485 21.61 11.90 13.91
N PHE A 486 22.74 12.25 14.52
CA PHE A 486 24.06 12.16 13.90
C PHE A 486 24.68 10.80 14.28
N ILE A 487 24.99 9.98 13.28
CA ILE A 487 25.75 8.72 13.46
C ILE A 487 27.22 9.04 13.22
N CYS A 488 28.01 9.00 14.29
CA CYS A 488 29.41 9.40 14.28
C CYS A 488 30.33 8.18 14.34
N GLU A 489 31.48 8.29 13.66
CA GLU A 489 32.50 7.25 13.56
C GLU A 489 33.10 6.83 14.92
N GLY A 490 33.27 7.78 15.84
CA GLY A 490 33.88 7.54 17.13
C GLY A 490 33.66 8.66 18.14
N GLN A 491 34.23 8.51 19.34
CA GLN A 491 34.05 9.43 20.47
C GLN A 491 34.58 10.84 20.20
N SER A 492 35.64 10.96 19.38
CA SER A 492 36.24 12.25 19.06
C SER A 492 35.29 13.16 18.27
N ALA A 493 34.78 12.65 17.14
CA ALA A 493 33.79 13.36 16.32
C ALA A 493 32.48 13.60 17.11
N ALA A 494 32.00 12.60 17.82
CA ALA A 494 30.81 12.70 18.66
C ALA A 494 30.95 13.73 19.79
N GLY A 495 32.14 13.90 20.36
CA GLY A 495 32.42 14.90 21.39
C GLY A 495 32.21 16.32 20.89
N SER A 496 32.74 16.64 19.72
CA SER A 496 32.57 17.95 19.08
C SER A 496 31.10 18.27 18.83
N ILE A 497 30.34 17.33 18.21
CA ILE A 497 28.90 17.50 17.94
C ILE A 497 28.09 17.57 19.25
N THR A 498 28.33 16.68 20.22
CA THR A 498 27.60 16.64 21.49
C THR A 498 27.73 17.96 22.26
N SER A 499 28.89 18.62 22.18
CA SER A 499 29.16 19.85 22.92
C SER A 499 28.45 21.07 22.36
N CYS A 500 28.07 21.07 21.08
CA CYS A 500 27.48 22.24 20.40
C CYS A 500 26.08 21.98 19.81
N ARG A 501 25.54 20.77 19.92
CA ARG A 501 24.23 20.39 19.36
C ARG A 501 23.04 21.07 20.04
N ASP A 502 21.95 21.20 19.34
CA ASP A 502 20.65 21.51 19.96
C ASP A 502 20.12 20.28 20.70
N VAL A 503 20.15 20.34 22.03
CA VAL A 503 19.67 19.26 22.92
C VAL A 503 18.18 18.95 22.72
N ASN A 504 17.41 19.88 22.18
CA ASN A 504 15.97 19.64 21.99
C ASN A 504 15.72 18.76 20.75
N ASN A 505 16.44 18.94 19.65
CA ASN A 505 16.12 18.31 18.37
C ASN A 505 17.24 17.48 17.76
N GLN A 506 18.47 17.53 18.33
CA GLN A 506 19.62 16.84 17.79
C GLN A 506 20.14 15.77 18.74
N ALA A 507 20.15 14.51 18.30
CA ALA A 507 20.73 13.36 18.99
C ALA A 507 22.05 12.97 18.34
N VAL A 508 22.89 12.23 19.07
CA VAL A 508 24.17 11.71 18.58
C VAL A 508 24.26 10.22 18.95
N PHE A 509 24.50 9.39 17.95
CA PHE A 509 24.81 7.97 18.11
C PHE A 509 26.28 7.72 17.75
N VAL A 510 27.03 7.06 18.61
CA VAL A 510 28.47 6.87 18.47
C VAL A 510 28.77 5.43 18.10
N LEU A 511 29.39 5.21 16.94
CA LEU A 511 29.91 3.92 16.52
C LEU A 511 31.22 3.63 17.28
N LYS A 512 31.50 2.34 17.50
CA LYS A 512 32.70 1.87 18.18
C LYS A 512 33.86 1.49 17.22
N GLY A 513 33.82 2.03 16.03
CA GLY A 513 34.76 1.75 14.93
C GLY A 513 34.04 1.36 13.65
N LYS A 514 34.67 0.56 12.79
CA LYS A 514 34.07 0.09 11.53
C LYS A 514 32.92 -0.87 11.81
N PRO A 515 31.69 -0.52 11.38
CA PRO A 515 30.55 -1.40 11.59
C PRO A 515 30.62 -2.67 10.73
N LEU A 516 29.80 -3.66 11.06
CA LEU A 516 29.72 -4.92 10.36
C LEU A 516 29.32 -4.72 8.90
N ASN A 517 30.05 -5.32 7.94
CA ASN A 517 29.57 -5.41 6.56
C ASN A 517 28.41 -6.41 6.49
N VAL A 518 27.22 -5.93 6.20
CA VAL A 518 25.98 -6.72 6.26
C VAL A 518 25.49 -7.19 4.89
N TRP A 519 26.24 -6.93 3.79
CA TRP A 519 25.75 -7.18 2.44
C TRP A 519 25.31 -8.63 2.23
N ASP A 520 26.16 -9.58 2.57
CA ASP A 520 25.90 -11.01 2.41
C ASP A 520 25.36 -11.69 3.68
N LEU A 521 24.98 -10.92 4.72
CA LEU A 521 24.55 -11.47 5.98
C LEU A 521 23.03 -11.58 6.07
N LYS A 522 22.56 -12.59 6.79
CA LYS A 522 21.17 -12.72 7.18
C LYS A 522 20.85 -11.77 8.33
N ARG A 523 19.58 -11.40 8.44
CA ARG A 523 19.08 -10.42 9.42
C ARG A 523 19.34 -10.85 10.87
N ASP A 524 19.26 -12.16 11.18
CA ASP A 524 19.54 -12.70 12.52
C ASP A 524 20.97 -12.45 12.99
N VAL A 525 21.95 -12.52 12.09
CA VAL A 525 23.37 -12.23 12.38
C VAL A 525 23.57 -10.76 12.74
N VAL A 526 22.87 -9.87 12.00
CA VAL A 526 22.90 -8.43 12.26
C VAL A 526 22.28 -8.09 13.61
N TYR A 527 21.18 -8.75 13.97
CA TYR A 527 20.52 -8.60 15.27
C TYR A 527 21.33 -9.12 16.46
N LYS A 528 22.25 -10.07 16.23
CA LYS A 528 23.20 -10.53 17.24
C LYS A 528 24.36 -9.55 17.46
N ASN A 529 24.58 -8.64 16.54
CA ASN A 529 25.58 -7.58 16.68
C ASN A 529 25.01 -6.44 17.54
N ASP A 530 25.60 -6.22 18.71
CA ASP A 530 25.10 -5.24 19.70
C ASP A 530 25.08 -3.81 19.16
N GLU A 531 26.01 -3.43 18.31
CA GLU A 531 26.09 -2.08 17.76
C GLU A 531 24.97 -1.81 16.75
N MET A 532 24.76 -2.74 15.80
CA MET A 532 23.69 -2.63 14.80
C MET A 532 22.32 -2.72 15.46
N TYR A 533 22.17 -3.60 16.46
CA TYR A 533 20.94 -3.70 17.23
C TYR A 533 20.64 -2.42 18.02
N ASN A 534 21.64 -1.87 18.73
CA ASN A 534 21.47 -0.62 19.48
C ASN A 534 21.14 0.57 18.57
N LEU A 535 21.71 0.63 17.37
CA LEU A 535 21.39 1.64 16.37
C LEU A 535 19.92 1.52 15.93
N MET A 536 19.47 0.32 15.57
CA MET A 536 18.10 0.04 15.18
C MET A 536 17.10 0.44 16.30
N GLN A 537 17.40 0.08 17.55
CA GLN A 537 16.61 0.45 18.73
C GLN A 537 16.61 1.95 18.97
N SER A 538 17.76 2.62 18.76
CA SER A 538 17.85 4.08 18.87
C SER A 538 16.94 4.81 17.90
N LEU A 539 16.79 4.25 16.68
CA LEU A 539 15.93 4.79 15.64
C LEU A 539 14.47 4.33 15.77
N ASN A 540 14.23 3.23 16.50
CA ASN A 540 12.94 2.55 16.65
C ASN A 540 12.30 2.14 15.31
N ILE A 541 13.08 1.42 14.47
CA ILE A 541 12.73 1.02 13.10
C ILE A 541 12.71 -0.49 12.91
N GLU A 542 12.40 -1.28 13.93
CA GLU A 542 12.52 -2.74 13.89
C GLU A 542 11.63 -3.38 12.80
N ASP A 543 10.35 -3.05 12.77
CA ASP A 543 9.37 -3.66 11.85
C ASP A 543 8.99 -2.74 10.68
N ASN A 544 8.90 -1.43 10.93
CA ASN A 544 8.51 -0.42 9.95
C ASN A 544 9.00 0.96 10.40
N LEU A 545 8.68 2.01 9.64
CA LEU A 545 9.04 3.39 9.98
C LEU A 545 7.97 4.15 10.78
N GLU A 546 6.88 3.51 11.21
CA GLU A 546 5.84 4.21 11.98
C GLU A 546 6.33 4.76 13.31
N GLY A 547 7.30 4.05 13.91
CA GLY A 547 7.93 4.41 15.16
C GLY A 547 9.20 5.25 15.03
N LEU A 548 9.61 5.66 13.82
CA LEU A 548 10.85 6.40 13.60
C LEU A 548 10.92 7.64 14.48
N ARG A 549 12.01 7.75 15.25
CA ARG A 549 12.17 8.79 16.29
C ARG A 549 12.76 10.10 15.76
N TYR A 550 13.41 10.08 14.62
CA TYR A 550 14.10 11.26 14.07
C TYR A 550 13.71 11.47 12.61
N GLU A 551 13.43 12.70 12.23
CA GLU A 551 13.10 13.03 10.84
C GLU A 551 14.28 12.80 9.90
N LYS A 552 15.50 13.10 10.38
CA LYS A 552 16.74 12.92 9.59
C LYS A 552 17.73 12.03 10.32
N VAL A 553 18.23 11.03 9.62
CA VAL A 553 19.33 10.16 10.03
C VAL A 553 20.57 10.62 9.25
N ILE A 554 21.56 11.15 9.94
CA ILE A 554 22.69 11.86 9.33
C ILE A 554 23.98 11.08 9.60
N LEU A 555 24.66 10.64 8.55
CA LEU A 555 25.96 10.02 8.63
C LEU A 555 27.03 11.12 8.76
N ALA A 556 27.66 11.21 9.92
CA ALA A 556 28.70 12.16 10.24
C ALA A 556 30.04 11.43 10.41
N THR A 557 30.72 11.18 9.30
CA THR A 557 32.00 10.49 9.22
C THR A 557 33.12 11.43 8.81
N ASP A 558 34.35 11.08 9.18
CA ASP A 558 35.55 11.82 8.82
C ASP A 558 35.74 11.89 7.28
N ALA A 559 36.50 12.85 6.80
CA ALA A 559 36.75 13.04 5.37
C ALA A 559 37.90 12.17 4.83
N ASP A 560 38.35 11.21 5.60
CA ASP A 560 39.43 10.30 5.23
C ASP A 560 38.90 8.97 4.64
N VAL A 561 39.80 8.06 4.32
CA VAL A 561 39.49 6.74 3.70
C VAL A 561 38.65 5.87 4.63
N ASP A 562 38.90 5.92 5.93
CA ASP A 562 38.21 5.12 6.94
C ASP A 562 36.77 5.63 7.13
N GLY A 563 36.60 6.95 7.21
CA GLY A 563 35.27 7.57 7.28
C GLY A 563 34.43 7.30 6.04
N LEU A 564 35.02 7.29 4.84
CA LEU A 564 34.36 6.88 3.60
C LEU A 564 33.91 5.43 3.63
N HIS A 565 34.76 4.54 4.18
CA HIS A 565 34.41 3.12 4.32
C HIS A 565 33.25 2.93 5.31
N ILE A 566 33.30 3.58 6.47
CA ILE A 566 32.21 3.55 7.46
C ILE A 566 30.91 4.05 6.87
N ARG A 567 30.95 5.14 6.11
CA ARG A 567 29.80 5.68 5.38
C ARG A 567 29.17 4.64 4.45
N ASN A 568 29.98 3.98 3.65
CA ASN A 568 29.50 2.94 2.72
C ASN A 568 28.90 1.71 3.46
N LEU A 569 29.50 1.31 4.58
CA LEU A 569 28.96 0.24 5.43
C LEU A 569 27.59 0.62 6.00
N MET A 570 27.42 1.86 6.45
CA MET A 570 26.14 2.36 6.98
C MET A 570 25.08 2.53 5.88
N ILE A 571 25.45 3.03 4.70
CA ILE A 571 24.53 3.07 3.54
C ILE A 571 24.08 1.65 3.19
N THR A 572 25.01 0.69 3.15
CA THR A 572 24.71 -0.72 2.90
C THR A 572 23.73 -1.29 3.92
N TYR A 573 23.93 -0.99 5.20
CA TYR A 573 23.04 -1.42 6.28
C TYR A 573 21.60 -0.88 6.08
N PHE A 574 21.45 0.42 5.84
CA PHE A 574 20.13 1.02 5.66
C PHE A 574 19.48 0.57 4.34
N PHE A 575 20.21 0.50 3.25
CA PHE A 575 19.68 0.02 1.98
C PHE A 575 19.19 -1.43 2.05
N ARG A 576 19.96 -2.31 2.74
CA ARG A 576 19.64 -3.73 2.80
C ARG A 576 18.48 -4.08 3.72
N PHE A 577 18.37 -3.42 4.87
CA PHE A 577 17.42 -3.81 5.93
C PHE A 577 16.32 -2.78 6.18
N PHE A 578 16.52 -1.54 5.76
CA PHE A 578 15.61 -0.42 6.00
C PHE A 578 15.50 0.46 4.75
N GLU A 579 15.29 -0.17 3.60
CA GLU A 579 15.22 0.48 2.29
C GLU A 579 14.23 1.63 2.27
N GLN A 580 13.08 1.48 2.91
CA GLN A 580 12.06 2.51 3.02
C GLN A 580 12.58 3.81 3.65
N LEU A 581 13.53 3.73 4.60
CA LEU A 581 14.15 4.91 5.22
C LEU A 581 14.97 5.71 4.20
N VAL A 582 15.57 5.03 3.22
CA VAL A 582 16.31 5.67 2.12
C VAL A 582 15.35 6.25 1.10
N GLN A 583 14.30 5.51 0.71
CA GLN A 583 13.28 5.94 -0.26
C GLN A 583 12.52 7.18 0.22
N ASP A 584 12.10 7.18 1.48
CA ASP A 584 11.38 8.31 2.09
C ASP A 584 12.28 9.53 2.33
N GLY A 585 13.59 9.39 2.09
CA GLY A 585 14.55 10.49 2.15
C GLY A 585 14.96 10.90 3.56
N HIS A 586 14.91 9.98 4.50
CA HIS A 586 15.36 10.21 5.87
C HIS A 586 16.89 10.14 6.01
N LEU A 587 17.59 9.41 5.11
CA LEU A 587 19.04 9.21 5.21
C LEU A 587 19.84 10.30 4.51
N HIS A 588 20.78 10.89 5.25
CA HIS A 588 21.61 12.00 4.77
C HIS A 588 23.09 11.79 5.14
N ILE A 589 23.97 12.48 4.41
CA ILE A 589 25.39 12.59 4.70
C ILE A 589 25.66 14.04 5.11
N LEU A 590 26.35 14.25 6.23
CA LEU A 590 26.81 15.56 6.65
C LEU A 590 28.00 16.01 5.78
N GLU A 591 27.86 17.16 5.14
CA GLU A 591 29.00 17.83 4.48
C GLU A 591 29.66 18.74 5.46
N THR A 592 30.95 18.53 5.73
CA THR A 592 31.77 19.34 6.60
C THR A 592 32.87 20.01 5.78
N PRO A 593 33.35 21.18 6.18
CA PRO A 593 34.44 21.88 5.45
C PRO A 593 35.71 21.06 5.50
N LEU A 594 36.40 20.98 4.37
CA LEU A 594 37.71 20.35 4.22
C LEU A 594 38.87 21.34 4.56
N PHE A 595 38.61 22.61 4.37
CA PHE A 595 39.64 23.65 4.63
C PHE A 595 39.02 24.81 5.38
N ARG A 596 39.84 25.41 6.26
CA ARG A 596 39.63 26.75 6.83
C ARG A 596 40.71 27.67 6.29
N VAL A 597 40.30 28.77 5.64
CA VAL A 597 41.16 29.81 5.14
C VAL A 597 40.85 31.09 5.91
N ARG A 598 41.81 31.64 6.64
CA ARG A 598 41.56 32.82 7.47
C ARG A 598 42.68 33.86 7.38
N ASN A 599 42.32 35.10 7.56
CA ASN A 599 43.23 36.20 7.86
C ASN A 599 42.82 36.84 9.21
N LYS A 600 43.36 37.98 9.56
CA LYS A 600 43.03 38.67 10.82
C LYS A 600 41.59 39.16 10.90
N GLU A 601 40.91 39.34 9.78
CA GLU A 601 39.61 39.99 9.68
C GLU A 601 38.48 38.99 9.37
N LYS A 602 38.79 37.95 8.57
CA LYS A 602 37.76 37.04 8.05
C LYS A 602 38.23 35.58 8.06
N THR A 603 37.31 34.68 8.37
CA THR A 603 37.47 33.23 8.25
C THR A 603 36.50 32.68 7.22
N LEU A 604 36.97 31.89 6.27
CA LEU A 604 36.19 31.22 5.25
C LEU A 604 36.36 29.70 5.38
N TYR A 605 35.25 28.98 5.29
CA TYR A 605 35.22 27.51 5.31
C TYR A 605 34.94 27.01 3.91
N CYS A 606 35.77 26.10 3.42
CA CYS A 606 35.75 25.60 2.05
C CYS A 606 35.52 24.09 2.04
N TYR A 607 34.61 23.66 1.20
CA TYR A 607 34.15 22.24 1.07
C TYR A 607 34.80 21.54 -0.13
N SER A 608 35.59 22.26 -0.91
CA SER A 608 36.38 21.74 -2.03
C SER A 608 37.68 22.54 -2.21
N GLU A 609 38.62 21.96 -2.95
CA GLU A 609 39.85 22.63 -3.32
C GLU A 609 39.59 23.88 -4.16
N ALA A 610 38.59 23.80 -5.06
CA ALA A 610 38.21 24.99 -5.85
C ALA A 610 37.65 26.14 -5.00
N GLU A 611 36.93 25.81 -3.90
CA GLU A 611 36.47 26.81 -2.93
C GLU A 611 37.66 27.38 -2.12
N ARG A 612 38.59 26.53 -1.71
CA ARG A 612 39.83 26.95 -1.04
C ARG A 612 40.59 27.97 -1.90
N ASP A 613 40.81 27.66 -3.18
CA ASP A 613 41.58 28.50 -4.08
C ASP A 613 40.89 29.87 -4.35
N ARG A 614 39.56 29.86 -4.39
CA ARG A 614 38.75 31.07 -4.45
C ARG A 614 38.88 31.89 -3.16
N ALA A 615 38.79 31.23 -2.00
CA ALA A 615 38.93 31.90 -0.71
C ALA A 615 40.31 32.52 -0.50
N ILE A 616 41.38 31.86 -0.96
CA ILE A 616 42.73 32.41 -0.93
C ILE A 616 42.81 33.71 -1.75
N LYS A 617 42.24 33.73 -2.96
CA LYS A 617 42.17 34.91 -3.80
C LYS A 617 41.34 36.04 -3.19
N GLU A 618 40.22 35.71 -2.57
CA GLU A 618 39.31 36.66 -1.91
C GLU A 618 39.95 37.34 -0.71
N LEU A 619 40.66 36.57 0.14
CA LEU A 619 41.27 37.11 1.35
C LEU A 619 42.56 37.88 1.08
N GLY A 620 43.20 37.64 -0.07
CA GLY A 620 44.47 38.29 -0.45
C GLY A 620 45.62 38.00 0.52
N GLY A 621 46.82 38.45 0.17
CA GLY A 621 47.99 38.28 1.04
C GLY A 621 48.42 36.83 1.23
N LYS A 622 48.80 36.45 2.45
CA LYS A 622 49.14 35.06 2.86
C LYS A 622 48.19 34.63 3.96
N PRO A 623 46.97 34.17 3.62
CA PRO A 623 46.03 33.66 4.61
C PRO A 623 46.55 32.35 5.24
N GLU A 624 46.19 32.13 6.49
CA GLU A 624 46.43 30.84 7.16
C GLU A 624 45.43 29.79 6.60
N ILE A 625 45.95 28.64 6.16
CA ILE A 625 45.18 27.54 5.62
C ILE A 625 45.30 26.36 6.57
N THR A 626 44.18 25.87 7.09
CA THR A 626 44.09 24.65 7.87
C THR A 626 43.30 23.62 7.08
N ARG A 627 43.82 22.41 6.92
CA ARG A 627 43.07 21.26 6.36
C ARG A 627 42.50 20.41 7.50
N PHE A 628 41.22 20.17 7.48
CA PHE A 628 40.56 19.26 8.41
C PHE A 628 40.54 17.83 7.84
N LYS A 629 41.12 16.90 8.57
CA LYS A 629 41.09 15.45 8.20
C LYS A 629 39.96 14.72 8.89
N GLY A 630 39.67 15.08 10.14
CA GLY A 630 38.62 14.48 10.93
C GLY A 630 37.70 15.52 11.59
N LEU A 631 36.48 15.13 11.90
CA LEU A 631 35.46 15.97 12.55
C LEU A 631 35.91 16.45 13.94
N GLY A 632 36.75 15.65 14.62
CA GLY A 632 37.30 15.99 15.93
C GLY A 632 38.33 17.14 15.92
N GLU A 633 38.86 17.49 14.75
CA GLU A 633 39.82 18.62 14.60
C GLU A 633 39.11 19.98 14.55
N ILE A 634 37.79 19.99 14.33
CA ILE A 634 36.99 21.20 14.30
C ILE A 634 36.52 21.51 15.73
N SER A 635 36.85 22.72 16.18
CA SER A 635 36.44 23.13 17.54
C SER A 635 34.89 23.15 17.67
N PRO A 636 34.34 22.84 18.85
CA PRO A 636 32.87 22.85 19.05
C PRO A 636 32.20 24.21 18.68
N LYS A 637 32.90 25.32 18.89
CA LYS A 637 32.37 26.65 18.53
C LYS A 637 32.24 26.83 17.01
N GLU A 638 33.18 26.30 16.24
CA GLU A 638 33.14 26.32 14.78
C GLU A 638 32.13 25.28 14.28
N PHE A 639 32.11 24.11 14.91
CA PHE A 639 31.22 23.01 14.51
C PHE A 639 29.74 23.39 14.63
N ALA A 640 29.36 24.22 15.60
CA ALA A 640 28.00 24.73 15.78
C ALA A 640 27.40 25.36 14.50
N GLN A 641 28.24 25.97 13.64
CA GLN A 641 27.78 26.54 12.37
C GLN A 641 27.39 25.47 11.37
N PHE A 642 28.10 24.33 11.35
CA PHE A 642 27.94 23.28 10.36
C PHE A 642 26.80 22.31 10.67
N ILE A 643 26.28 22.30 11.90
CA ILE A 643 25.12 21.49 12.32
C ILE A 643 23.90 22.36 12.69
N GLY A 644 24.04 23.70 12.61
CA GLY A 644 22.99 24.67 12.89
C GLY A 644 22.15 25.02 11.65
N LYS A 645 21.81 26.31 11.51
CA LYS A 645 20.96 26.81 10.42
C LYS A 645 21.59 26.65 9.02
N GLU A 646 22.92 26.62 8.95
CA GLU A 646 23.68 26.49 7.70
C GLU A 646 24.14 25.07 7.41
N ILE A 647 23.50 24.08 8.06
CA ILE A 647 23.83 22.67 7.87
C ILE A 647 23.72 22.27 6.38
N ARG A 648 24.79 21.67 5.86
CA ARG A 648 24.82 21.13 4.50
C ARG A 648 24.64 19.62 4.57
N LEU A 649 23.60 19.12 3.92
CA LEU A 649 23.24 17.72 3.89
C LEU A 649 23.09 17.23 2.44
N SER A 650 23.80 16.15 2.12
CA SER A 650 23.55 15.39 0.89
C SER A 650 22.59 14.24 1.19
N ARG A 651 21.42 14.24 0.55
CA ARG A 651 20.48 13.15 0.67
C ARG A 651 21.00 11.90 -0.05
N VAL A 652 20.86 10.74 0.59
CA VAL A 652 21.18 9.46 -0.05
C VAL A 652 20.00 9.03 -0.91
N GLU A 653 20.25 8.91 -2.22
CA GLU A 653 19.26 8.55 -3.22
C GLU A 653 19.83 7.52 -4.20
N TYR A 654 18.98 6.69 -4.78
CA TYR A 654 19.35 5.77 -5.86
C TYR A 654 18.31 5.82 -7.00
N ALA A 655 18.77 5.58 -8.23
CA ALA A 655 17.92 5.66 -9.42
C ALA A 655 17.00 4.45 -9.56
N SER A 656 17.57 3.27 -9.35
CA SER A 656 16.86 2.00 -9.37
C SER A 656 17.49 1.00 -8.40
N LYS A 657 16.67 0.12 -7.83
CA LYS A 657 17.13 -0.91 -6.89
C LYS A 657 18.14 -1.89 -7.53
N PRO A 658 17.94 -2.38 -8.77
CA PRO A 658 18.91 -3.27 -9.40
C PRO A 658 20.28 -2.63 -9.59
N GLU A 659 20.32 -1.36 -10.02
CA GLU A 659 21.58 -0.62 -10.19
C GLU A 659 22.31 -0.41 -8.89
N ALA A 660 21.61 0.06 -7.84
CA ALA A 660 22.17 0.23 -6.50
C ALA A 660 22.66 -1.10 -5.92
N SER A 661 21.89 -2.19 -6.08
CA SER A 661 22.30 -3.53 -5.67
C SER A 661 23.55 -3.99 -6.42
N GLY A 662 23.65 -3.75 -7.73
CA GLY A 662 24.83 -4.08 -8.52
C GLY A 662 26.09 -3.38 -8.01
N ILE A 663 26.01 -2.08 -7.74
CA ILE A 663 27.11 -1.28 -7.18
C ILE A 663 27.51 -1.81 -5.79
N LEU A 664 26.53 -2.04 -4.91
CA LEU A 664 26.82 -2.55 -3.57
C LEU A 664 27.36 -3.98 -3.59
N THR A 665 26.88 -4.84 -4.49
CA THR A 665 27.44 -6.19 -4.67
C THR A 665 28.91 -6.11 -5.11
N PHE A 666 29.23 -5.20 -6.02
CA PHE A 666 30.61 -5.02 -6.48
C PHE A 666 31.54 -4.55 -5.34
N TYR A 667 31.15 -3.51 -4.59
CA TYR A 667 32.02 -2.91 -3.57
C TYR A 667 31.96 -3.62 -2.22
N MET A 668 30.83 -4.20 -1.83
CA MET A 668 30.59 -4.75 -0.48
C MET A 668 30.48 -6.30 -0.46
N GLY A 669 30.32 -6.93 -1.63
CA GLY A 669 30.21 -8.39 -1.77
C GLY A 669 31.56 -9.12 -1.68
N LYS A 670 31.55 -10.43 -1.98
CA LYS A 670 32.73 -11.33 -1.89
C LYS A 670 33.55 -11.43 -3.18
N ASN A 671 33.32 -10.60 -4.17
CA ASN A 671 33.95 -10.60 -5.50
C ASN A 671 35.35 -9.94 -5.53
N THR A 672 36.23 -10.38 -4.65
CA THR A 672 37.58 -9.83 -4.51
C THR A 672 38.43 -9.85 -5.81
N PRO A 673 38.36 -10.88 -6.68
CA PRO A 673 39.10 -10.86 -7.95
C PRO A 673 38.70 -9.70 -8.87
N GLU A 674 37.40 -9.50 -9.11
CA GLU A 674 36.90 -8.42 -9.98
C GLU A 674 37.28 -7.03 -9.46
N ARG A 675 37.24 -6.83 -8.13
CA ARG A 675 37.72 -5.56 -7.54
C ARG A 675 39.21 -5.35 -7.68
N LYS A 676 40.00 -6.42 -7.59
CA LYS A 676 41.44 -6.35 -7.81
C LYS A 676 41.72 -5.94 -9.26
N ASP A 677 41.08 -6.57 -10.22
CA ASP A 677 41.22 -6.25 -11.64
C ASP A 677 40.81 -4.79 -11.93
N TYR A 678 39.69 -4.36 -11.39
CA TYR A 678 39.23 -2.97 -11.48
C TYR A 678 40.25 -1.97 -10.91
N ILE A 679 40.86 -2.27 -9.76
CA ILE A 679 41.89 -1.43 -9.16
C ILE A 679 43.12 -1.36 -10.09
N MET A 680 43.54 -2.49 -10.64
CA MET A 680 44.71 -2.55 -11.52
C MET A 680 44.47 -1.78 -12.84
N GLU A 681 43.28 -1.87 -13.40
CA GLU A 681 42.90 -1.15 -14.63
C GLU A 681 42.79 0.36 -14.44
N ASN A 682 42.40 0.79 -13.25
CA ASN A 682 42.16 2.20 -12.95
C ASN A 682 43.26 2.86 -12.08
N LEU A 683 44.36 2.15 -11.83
CA LEU A 683 45.48 2.68 -11.05
C LEU A 683 46.22 3.75 -11.85
N VAL A 684 46.16 4.98 -11.37
CA VAL A 684 46.93 6.08 -11.91
C VAL A 684 48.20 6.23 -11.05
N VAL A 685 49.35 5.84 -11.58
CA VAL A 685 50.66 6.06 -10.95
C VAL A 685 51.13 7.45 -11.35
N THR A 686 51.18 8.40 -10.43
CA THR A 686 51.81 9.71 -10.63
C THR A 686 53.31 9.57 -10.38
N ALA A 687 54.11 10.17 -11.23
CA ALA A 687 55.57 10.05 -11.25
C ALA A 687 56.29 10.66 -10.01
N ASP A 688 55.52 11.13 -9.03
CA ASP A 688 56.03 11.79 -7.81
C ASP A 688 55.85 10.99 -6.49
N ASP A 689 55.50 9.69 -6.60
CA ASP A 689 55.42 8.79 -5.42
C ASP A 689 56.52 7.76 -5.44
#